data_11b72e3f43761a9872740a6e484ca4cb
#
_entry.id   11b72e3f43761a9872740a6e484ca4cb
#
_cell.length_a   1.000
_cell.length_b   1.000
_cell.length_c   1.000
_cell.angle_alpha   90.00
_cell.angle_beta   90.00
_cell.angle_gamma   90.00
#
_symmetry.space_group_name_H-M   'P 1'
#
loop_
_entity.id
_entity.type
_entity.pdbx_description
1 polymer ?
#
loop_
_entity_poly.entity_id
_entity_poly.type
_entity_poly.pdbx_seq_one_letter_code
_entity_poly.pdbx_strand_id
1 'polypeptide(L)'
;MGMLFTDRAGRKWVRPSRHAPSVVGALGCFLLLNLGTPAFADTAAPVAATAPDTLGEVVVTARKQSESLQKAPLTVTAVSGAELARFGYDKPEDVTSRIPSLNVSCCGSGSGAQVSLRGVGSSYLSAAFDSAVALDFDGVVVSSMRVLQSGFFDMQQIEVLKGPQSLYFGKSASAGVLSFKSADPTNHWEYGGKASYEFEQRGETLESYVSGPLTDNLGLRLAAQYNNIDEVLHNSAPGVAHPDRGETNANVRATLQWKPSDSFSANLKLNFVHHDADGSIRNSVVACGKNGVADPISLAGGAFLIPAGYNCDTSGNHYVLPDIAPPLAIKAPLGKDFNNGVPYANSDIYFGRLKFDWKLGEHLTLASVTGYLDQQSVDFDAFSYGGVLNGASFGTGAGLAYNNLRQFSQEVRLASSFSGPLNFMVGAFYEQRHIEFNTSQNAINIAALAGPDPVTGYTSDWYKEHLTHTDAISAFGSVNYDITSQLKLSGGVRWTHEKKDQEISVPYDSIILTSLYGFAPSGFAAAPIYYKDSNVSPEVSLSYQPTKDLNFYAAYKEGYKSGGIDNSALPSNALIGLSSPDAAVRAATAAALVYKAETAKGGEIGVKSQWFGRTLTLNASIYDYVFQNLQLQIFDGVAVQFHTTNAGELTSRGADLDFRWLTPIDGLSFFGALAYTDATYTKSFVPDPVSGADLKGRASSGAPKWSGNVAANYHAPVGNSYRFDLTGNLQFKTSYYTRDGSPSDYVQGSSATFDLASSIGPDSGRWALALVGTNLTDKRTVTSSGPRPFLPASGDDVILNLSEGRKVFVQASFKF
;
A
#
# COMPACT_ATOMS: atom_id res chain seq x y z
N MET A 1 2.57 -28.38 14.80
CA MET A 1 2.61 -29.53 13.89
C MET A 1 1.69 -29.16 12.74
N GLY A 2 2.26 -28.62 11.63
CA GLY A 2 1.49 -28.09 10.51
C GLY A 2 0.89 -29.21 9.68
N MET A 3 -0.33 -28.99 9.18
CA MET A 3 -0.94 -29.91 8.20
C MET A 3 -0.37 -29.62 6.82
N LEU A 4 0.08 -30.65 6.13
CA LEU A 4 0.60 -30.61 4.77
C LEU A 4 -0.57 -30.72 3.78
N PHE A 5 -0.71 -29.74 2.89
CA PHE A 5 -1.60 -29.82 1.74
C PHE A 5 -0.78 -30.00 0.46
N THR A 6 -1.33 -30.74 -0.50
CA THR A 6 -0.73 -30.87 -1.83
C THR A 6 -1.63 -30.25 -2.87
N ASP A 7 -1.06 -29.35 -3.70
CA ASP A 7 -1.74 -28.82 -4.89
C ASP A 7 -1.78 -29.88 -6.03
N ARG A 8 -2.49 -29.59 -7.13
CA ARG A 8 -2.54 -30.44 -8.32
C ARG A 8 -1.15 -30.71 -8.95
N ALA A 9 -0.15 -29.93 -8.61
CA ALA A 9 1.23 -30.09 -9.04
C ALA A 9 2.08 -30.90 -8.04
N GLY A 10 1.48 -31.49 -6.98
CA GLY A 10 2.15 -32.36 -6.00
C GLY A 10 2.96 -31.57 -4.95
N ARG A 11 2.78 -30.25 -4.83
CA ARG A 11 3.49 -29.41 -3.88
C ARG A 11 2.82 -29.45 -2.51
N LYS A 12 3.62 -29.66 -1.48
CA LYS A 12 3.16 -29.75 -0.10
C LYS A 12 3.14 -28.38 0.54
N TRP A 13 2.00 -27.96 1.07
CA TRP A 13 1.82 -26.71 1.82
C TRP A 13 1.81 -27.03 3.32
N VAL A 14 2.48 -26.24 4.09
CA VAL A 14 2.44 -26.31 5.56
C VAL A 14 1.55 -25.16 6.04
N ARG A 15 0.41 -25.46 6.62
CA ARG A 15 -0.38 -24.46 7.33
C ARG A 15 0.39 -24.06 8.58
N PRO A 16 0.68 -22.78 8.82
CA PRO A 16 1.17 -22.32 10.11
C PRO A 16 0.12 -22.71 11.16
N SER A 17 0.55 -23.30 12.27
CA SER A 17 -0.35 -23.56 13.40
C SER A 17 -0.74 -22.19 13.99
N ARG A 18 -2.00 -21.99 14.38
CA ARG A 18 -2.53 -20.79 15.05
C ARG A 18 -1.80 -20.39 16.35
N HIS A 19 -0.88 -21.22 16.81
CA HIS A 19 0.08 -20.91 17.83
C HIS A 19 1.43 -20.79 17.12
N ALA A 20 1.81 -19.57 16.75
CA ALA A 20 3.18 -19.29 16.40
C ALA A 20 4.08 -19.88 17.48
N PRO A 21 5.03 -20.78 17.13
CA PRO A 21 6.04 -21.16 18.08
C PRO A 21 6.78 -19.88 18.42
N SER A 22 6.56 -19.42 19.63
CA SER A 22 7.18 -18.30 20.31
C SER A 22 8.42 -17.71 19.57
N VAL A 23 8.18 -16.81 18.59
CA VAL A 23 9.19 -15.86 18.11
C VAL A 23 9.72 -15.07 19.32
N VAL A 24 8.95 -14.93 20.39
CA VAL A 24 9.33 -14.48 21.74
C VAL A 24 10.53 -15.29 22.28
N GLY A 25 10.65 -16.59 21.99
CA GLY A 25 11.84 -17.37 22.38
C GLY A 25 13.11 -16.97 21.62
N ALA A 26 13.01 -16.58 20.36
CA ALA A 26 14.17 -16.14 19.58
C ALA A 26 14.56 -14.70 19.91
N LEU A 27 13.60 -13.80 20.19
CA LEU A 27 13.89 -12.45 20.70
C LEU A 27 14.42 -12.47 22.14
N GLY A 28 13.89 -13.36 23.01
CA GLY A 28 14.40 -13.55 24.36
C GLY A 28 15.84 -14.08 24.41
N CYS A 29 16.27 -14.93 23.48
CA CYS A 29 17.65 -15.39 23.38
C CYS A 29 18.62 -14.28 22.91
N PHE A 30 18.17 -13.31 22.11
CA PHE A 30 19.01 -12.18 21.70
C PHE A 30 19.27 -11.19 22.85
N LEU A 31 18.32 -11.04 23.77
CA LEU A 31 18.47 -10.17 24.96
C LEU A 31 19.32 -10.80 26.09
N LEU A 32 19.44 -12.13 26.15
CA LEU A 32 20.15 -12.83 27.22
C LEU A 32 21.62 -13.18 26.90
N LEU A 33 22.09 -12.97 25.66
CA LEU A 33 23.46 -13.36 25.27
C LEU A 33 24.55 -12.31 25.55
N ASN A 34 24.26 -11.18 26.20
CA ASN A 34 25.25 -10.14 26.48
C ASN A 34 25.13 -9.49 27.88
N LEU A 35 25.12 -10.30 28.93
CA LEU A 35 25.49 -9.83 30.27
C LEU A 35 26.97 -10.14 30.64
N GLY A 36 27.83 -10.12 29.64
CA GLY A 36 29.26 -10.00 29.83
C GLY A 36 29.59 -8.52 30.05
N THR A 37 30.06 -8.16 31.24
CA THR A 37 30.49 -6.81 31.57
C THR A 37 31.59 -6.36 30.60
N PRO A 38 31.36 -5.34 29.74
CA PRO A 38 32.50 -4.75 29.02
C PRO A 38 33.30 -3.92 29.98
N ALA A 39 34.62 -4.17 30.00
CA ALA A 39 35.59 -3.28 30.63
C ALA A 39 35.45 -1.89 29.97
N PHE A 40 35.11 -0.88 30.75
CA PHE A 40 35.06 0.50 30.33
C PHE A 40 36.48 0.98 29.95
N ALA A 41 36.72 1.12 28.66
CA ALA A 41 37.82 1.95 28.18
C ALA A 41 37.29 3.37 28.04
N ASP A 42 37.68 4.20 28.98
CA ASP A 42 37.46 5.63 29.03
C ASP A 42 38.37 6.28 27.99
N THR A 43 37.84 6.75 26.86
CA THR A 43 38.48 7.78 26.02
C THR A 43 37.57 8.29 24.95
N ALA A 44 37.23 9.50 25.06
CA ALA A 44 36.90 10.58 24.16
C ALA A 44 35.73 11.39 24.70
N ALA A 45 36.04 12.63 25.10
CA ALA A 45 34.99 13.60 25.44
C ALA A 45 33.98 13.74 24.30
N PRO A 46 32.67 13.67 24.60
CA PRO A 46 31.66 13.93 23.58
C PRO A 46 31.81 15.37 23.12
N VAL A 47 32.06 15.54 21.84
CA VAL A 47 31.82 16.82 21.17
C VAL A 47 30.31 17.09 21.30
N ALA A 48 29.94 18.10 22.07
CA ALA A 48 28.56 18.57 22.13
C ALA A 48 28.09 18.78 20.68
N ALA A 49 27.10 18.00 20.26
CA ALA A 49 26.47 18.18 18.95
C ALA A 49 25.71 19.50 19.03
N THR A 50 26.38 20.61 18.66
CA THR A 50 25.69 21.84 18.32
C THR A 50 24.68 21.51 17.24
N ALA A 51 23.43 22.01 17.38
CA ALA A 51 22.43 21.89 16.34
C ALA A 51 23.05 22.38 15.02
N PRO A 52 22.86 21.67 13.90
CA PRO A 52 23.49 22.07 12.65
C PRO A 52 23.00 23.47 12.27
N ASP A 53 23.92 24.40 12.05
CA ASP A 53 23.64 25.79 11.64
C ASP A 53 22.95 25.85 10.27
N THR A 54 22.87 24.74 9.56
CA THR A 54 22.28 24.60 8.21
C THR A 54 21.53 23.30 8.04
N LEU A 55 20.50 23.30 7.18
CA LEU A 55 19.80 22.07 6.79
C LEU A 55 20.72 21.14 6.02
N GLY A 56 20.80 19.88 6.46
CA GLY A 56 21.55 18.81 5.78
C GLY A 56 20.99 18.55 4.37
N GLU A 57 21.86 18.12 3.48
CA GLU A 57 21.48 17.72 2.13
C GLU A 57 20.65 16.43 2.18
N VAL A 58 19.45 16.45 1.59
CA VAL A 58 18.60 15.27 1.43
C VAL A 58 18.96 14.60 0.11
N VAL A 59 19.41 13.35 0.18
CA VAL A 59 19.73 12.52 -0.98
C VAL A 59 18.57 11.58 -1.28
N VAL A 60 18.19 11.51 -2.56
CA VAL A 60 17.10 10.64 -3.04
C VAL A 60 17.62 9.69 -4.13
N THR A 61 16.86 8.62 -4.38
CA THR A 61 17.17 7.62 -5.41
C THR A 61 16.17 7.63 -6.56
N ALA A 62 15.53 8.76 -6.77
CA ALA A 62 14.38 8.97 -7.63
C ALA A 62 14.55 8.53 -9.09
N ARG A 63 15.77 8.62 -9.65
CA ARG A 63 16.09 8.21 -11.03
C ARG A 63 17.02 7.00 -11.06
N LYS A 64 16.88 6.08 -10.08
CA LYS A 64 17.75 4.91 -9.92
C LYS A 64 19.25 5.28 -9.73
N GLN A 65 19.51 6.53 -9.37
CA GLN A 65 20.82 7.09 -9.03
C GLN A 65 20.68 7.92 -7.75
N SER A 66 21.73 7.92 -6.93
CA SER A 66 21.79 8.76 -5.75
C SER A 66 22.04 10.21 -6.18
N GLU A 67 21.09 11.10 -5.90
CA GLU A 67 21.17 12.51 -6.26
C GLU A 67 20.60 13.41 -5.17
N SER A 68 21.07 14.67 -5.13
CA SER A 68 20.49 15.66 -4.23
C SER A 68 19.04 15.95 -4.58
N LEU A 69 18.14 15.94 -3.58
CA LEU A 69 16.75 16.34 -3.75
C LEU A 69 16.65 17.72 -4.42
N GLN A 70 17.53 18.67 -4.06
CA GLN A 70 17.53 20.03 -4.59
C GLN A 70 17.94 20.12 -6.07
N LYS A 71 18.59 19.07 -6.62
CA LYS A 71 19.01 19.02 -8.04
C LYS A 71 18.11 18.15 -8.90
N ALA A 72 17.31 17.27 -8.31
CA ALA A 72 16.42 16.37 -9.07
C ALA A 72 15.30 17.15 -9.76
N PRO A 73 15.11 17.01 -11.11
CA PRO A 73 14.10 17.76 -11.88
C PRO A 73 12.72 17.09 -11.80
N LEU A 74 12.24 16.86 -10.59
CA LEU A 74 10.92 16.26 -10.31
C LEU A 74 10.47 16.63 -8.91
N THR A 75 9.15 16.54 -8.67
CA THR A 75 8.60 16.65 -7.32
C THR A 75 8.79 15.34 -6.57
N VAL A 76 9.57 15.40 -5.50
CA VAL A 76 9.80 14.26 -4.60
C VAL A 76 9.74 14.74 -3.15
N THR A 77 9.04 13.98 -2.32
CA THR A 77 9.02 14.16 -0.86
C THR A 77 9.76 13.01 -0.21
N ALA A 78 10.70 13.30 0.67
CA ALA A 78 11.46 12.30 1.42
C ALA A 78 11.18 12.44 2.91
N VAL A 79 10.86 11.32 3.57
CA VAL A 79 10.64 11.22 5.02
C VAL A 79 11.68 10.27 5.58
N SER A 80 12.49 10.74 6.53
CA SER A 80 13.54 9.92 7.13
C SER A 80 12.99 8.93 8.15
N GLY A 81 13.72 7.82 8.38
CA GLY A 81 13.36 6.86 9.43
C GLY A 81 13.29 7.49 10.82
N ALA A 82 14.12 8.51 11.09
CA ALA A 82 14.06 9.25 12.36
C ALA A 82 12.77 10.09 12.51
N GLU A 83 12.25 10.65 11.42
CA GLU A 83 10.96 11.35 11.45
C GLU A 83 9.80 10.38 11.67
N LEU A 84 9.83 9.19 11.05
CA LEU A 84 8.84 8.13 11.29
C LEU A 84 8.85 7.67 12.75
N ALA A 85 10.04 7.40 13.29
CA ALA A 85 10.22 6.91 14.67
C ALA A 85 9.74 7.92 15.72
N ARG A 86 9.85 9.23 15.45
CA ARG A 86 9.47 10.30 16.40
C ARG A 86 8.00 10.27 16.76
N PHE A 87 7.12 10.01 15.80
CA PHE A 87 5.68 9.89 16.00
C PHE A 87 5.21 8.44 16.10
N GLY A 88 6.12 7.46 16.08
CA GLY A 88 5.75 6.05 16.03
C GLY A 88 4.95 5.68 14.78
N TYR A 89 5.22 6.34 13.67
CA TYR A 89 4.58 6.04 12.39
C TYR A 89 5.14 4.72 11.87
N ASP A 90 4.37 3.67 11.98
CA ASP A 90 4.71 2.32 11.58
C ASP A 90 3.77 1.74 10.52
N LYS A 91 2.66 2.44 10.21
CA LYS A 91 1.69 2.04 9.18
C LYS A 91 1.76 2.94 7.93
N PRO A 92 1.39 2.42 6.76
CA PRO A 92 1.36 3.21 5.51
C PRO A 92 0.47 4.44 5.56
N GLU A 93 -0.64 4.35 6.28
CA GLU A 93 -1.57 5.45 6.48
C GLU A 93 -0.93 6.62 7.23
N ASP A 94 -0.05 6.34 8.17
CA ASP A 94 0.62 7.37 8.98
C ASP A 94 1.50 8.29 8.13
N VAL A 95 2.09 7.76 7.04
CA VAL A 95 2.92 8.55 6.10
C VAL A 95 2.10 9.61 5.38
N THR A 96 0.78 9.40 5.22
CA THR A 96 -0.12 10.39 4.60
C THR A 96 -0.17 11.69 5.40
N SER A 97 0.12 11.65 6.69
CA SER A 97 0.21 12.84 7.56
C SER A 97 1.36 13.78 7.16
N ARG A 98 2.35 13.28 6.43
CA ARG A 98 3.54 13.99 5.97
C ARG A 98 3.52 14.34 4.49
N ILE A 99 2.65 13.68 3.72
CA ILE A 99 2.58 13.80 2.26
C ILE A 99 1.14 14.10 1.85
N PRO A 100 0.75 15.38 1.79
CA PRO A 100 -0.65 15.80 1.65
C PRO A 100 -1.37 15.27 0.41
N SER A 101 -0.65 15.08 -0.72
CA SER A 101 -1.22 14.57 -1.98
C SER A 101 -1.33 13.05 -2.03
N LEU A 102 -0.85 12.33 -1.01
CA LEU A 102 -0.94 10.88 -0.87
C LEU A 102 -2.17 10.50 -0.05
N ASN A 103 -2.91 9.50 -0.53
CA ASN A 103 -3.97 8.83 0.23
C ASN A 103 -3.72 7.32 0.18
N VAL A 104 -3.76 6.69 1.35
CA VAL A 104 -3.61 5.24 1.51
C VAL A 104 -4.81 4.74 2.28
N SER A 105 -5.46 3.70 1.76
CA SER A 105 -6.48 2.93 2.46
C SER A 105 -6.03 1.48 2.47
N CYS A 106 -5.60 1.02 3.63
CA CYS A 106 -5.08 -0.34 3.78
C CYS A 106 -6.17 -1.39 3.96
N CYS A 107 -5.73 -2.61 3.82
CA CYS A 107 -6.30 -3.81 4.42
C CYS A 107 -7.62 -4.28 3.80
N GLY A 108 -7.66 -4.30 2.45
CA GLY A 108 -8.71 -4.98 1.69
C GLY A 108 -8.27 -6.36 1.19
N SER A 109 -9.24 -7.21 0.88
CA SER A 109 -9.02 -8.43 0.09
C SER A 109 -8.43 -8.07 -1.30
N GLY A 110 -7.95 -9.04 -2.06
CA GLY A 110 -7.36 -8.80 -3.37
C GLY A 110 -5.93 -8.25 -3.29
N SER A 111 -5.65 -7.07 -3.83
CA SER A 111 -4.30 -6.50 -3.85
C SER A 111 -3.82 -5.94 -2.51
N GLY A 112 -4.68 -5.83 -1.50
CA GLY A 112 -4.35 -5.47 -0.12
C GLY A 112 -4.54 -4.01 0.25
N ALA A 113 -4.08 -3.06 -0.53
CA ALA A 113 -4.22 -1.64 -0.25
C ALA A 113 -4.59 -0.83 -1.49
N GLN A 114 -5.32 0.26 -1.27
CA GLN A 114 -5.55 1.29 -2.28
C GLN A 114 -4.64 2.48 -2.00
N VAL A 115 -3.80 2.81 -2.97
CA VAL A 115 -2.90 3.96 -2.91
C VAL A 115 -3.26 4.91 -4.04
N SER A 116 -3.47 6.18 -3.70
CA SER A 116 -3.66 7.24 -4.69
C SER A 116 -2.73 8.42 -4.43
N LEU A 117 -2.27 9.02 -5.51
CA LEU A 117 -1.35 10.15 -5.48
C LEU A 117 -1.86 11.22 -6.46
N ARG A 118 -1.99 12.48 -5.97
CA ARG A 118 -2.57 13.58 -6.76
C ARG A 118 -3.96 13.22 -7.33
N GLY A 119 -4.77 12.45 -6.57
CA GLY A 119 -6.11 12.02 -6.96
C GLY A 119 -6.19 10.89 -7.97
N VAL A 120 -5.07 10.23 -8.29
CA VAL A 120 -5.04 9.07 -9.18
C VAL A 120 -4.56 7.84 -8.43
N GLY A 121 -5.33 6.77 -8.48
CA GLY A 121 -5.04 5.54 -7.75
C GLY A 121 -5.66 4.31 -8.41
N SER A 122 -5.57 3.19 -7.72
CA SER A 122 -6.10 1.89 -8.17
C SER A 122 -6.87 1.21 -7.06
N SER A 123 -7.96 0.54 -7.41
CA SER A 123 -8.75 -0.26 -6.49
C SER A 123 -7.96 -1.48 -5.99
N TYR A 124 -8.35 -2.02 -4.84
CA TYR A 124 -7.72 -3.19 -4.22
C TYR A 124 -8.44 -4.52 -4.48
N LEU A 125 -9.62 -4.53 -5.10
CA LEU A 125 -10.49 -5.72 -5.18
C LEU A 125 -9.93 -6.85 -6.05
N SER A 126 -9.14 -6.54 -7.07
CA SER A 126 -8.53 -7.54 -7.96
C SER A 126 -7.07 -7.78 -7.61
N ALA A 127 -6.69 -9.02 -7.36
CA ALA A 127 -5.31 -9.37 -7.05
C ALA A 127 -4.36 -9.23 -8.25
N ALA A 128 -4.87 -9.40 -9.48
CA ALA A 128 -4.09 -9.26 -10.71
C ALA A 128 -4.04 -7.83 -11.27
N PHE A 129 -4.65 -6.87 -10.56
CA PHE A 129 -4.74 -5.48 -10.97
C PHE A 129 -3.47 -4.72 -10.63
N ASP A 130 -2.78 -4.20 -11.62
CA ASP A 130 -1.58 -3.39 -11.40
C ASP A 130 -1.95 -2.03 -10.77
N SER A 131 -1.10 -1.48 -9.91
CA SER A 131 -1.33 -0.18 -9.28
C SER A 131 -0.92 0.97 -10.20
N ALA A 132 -1.57 2.14 -10.06
CA ALA A 132 -1.13 3.39 -10.71
C ALA A 132 0.07 4.03 -9.99
N VAL A 133 0.23 3.74 -8.69
CA VAL A 133 1.39 4.14 -7.89
C VAL A 133 2.27 2.92 -7.65
N ALA A 134 3.47 2.90 -8.21
CA ALA A 134 4.40 1.77 -8.04
C ALA A 134 4.91 1.71 -6.59
N LEU A 135 5.10 0.49 -6.11
CA LEU A 135 5.74 0.22 -4.83
C LEU A 135 7.16 -0.29 -5.09
N ASP A 136 8.15 0.50 -4.72
CA ASP A 136 9.57 0.15 -4.84
C ASP A 136 10.15 -0.15 -3.46
N PHE A 137 10.68 -1.35 -3.27
CA PHE A 137 11.30 -1.77 -2.02
C PHE A 137 12.78 -2.06 -2.24
N ASP A 138 13.65 -1.21 -1.70
CA ASP A 138 15.11 -1.31 -1.86
C ASP A 138 15.57 -1.41 -3.34
N GLY A 139 14.84 -0.78 -4.27
CA GLY A 139 15.15 -0.77 -5.70
C GLY A 139 14.46 -1.85 -6.52
N VAL A 140 13.64 -2.71 -5.91
CA VAL A 140 12.79 -3.70 -6.58
C VAL A 140 11.36 -3.23 -6.61
N VAL A 141 10.76 -3.12 -7.78
CA VAL A 141 9.32 -2.85 -7.93
C VAL A 141 8.55 -4.11 -7.59
N VAL A 142 7.73 -4.05 -6.54
CA VAL A 142 6.87 -5.16 -6.10
C VAL A 142 5.43 -4.95 -6.56
N SER A 143 4.80 -6.03 -7.01
CA SER A 143 3.47 -5.97 -7.62
C SER A 143 2.32 -6.14 -6.63
N SER A 144 2.61 -6.35 -5.35
CA SER A 144 1.59 -6.52 -4.31
C SER A 144 1.61 -5.35 -3.33
N MET A 145 0.46 -4.71 -3.16
CA MET A 145 0.27 -3.71 -2.10
C MET A 145 0.11 -4.33 -0.72
N ARG A 146 -0.04 -5.66 -0.60
CA ARG A 146 -0.08 -6.36 0.70
C ARG A 146 1.22 -6.24 1.47
N VAL A 147 2.35 -6.01 0.78
CA VAL A 147 3.63 -5.70 1.43
C VAL A 147 3.53 -4.49 2.36
N LEU A 148 2.59 -3.58 2.12
CA LEU A 148 2.33 -2.44 3.00
C LEU A 148 1.65 -2.83 4.32
N GLN A 149 0.95 -3.97 4.39
CA GLN A 149 0.28 -4.42 5.63
C GLN A 149 1.27 -4.72 6.76
N SER A 150 2.51 -5.05 6.42
CA SER A 150 3.56 -5.34 7.40
C SER A 150 4.07 -4.11 8.15
N GLY A 151 3.64 -2.91 7.76
CA GLY A 151 4.16 -1.69 8.34
C GLY A 151 5.62 -1.39 7.98
N PHE A 152 6.18 -0.42 8.67
CA PHE A 152 7.53 0.07 8.43
C PHE A 152 8.43 -0.20 9.65
N PHE A 153 9.47 -0.96 9.49
CA PHE A 153 10.48 -1.12 10.53
C PHE A 153 11.88 -0.99 9.93
N ASP A 154 12.81 -0.49 10.73
CA ASP A 154 14.23 -0.37 10.35
C ASP A 154 14.41 0.35 9.00
N MET A 155 13.64 1.44 8.79
CA MET A 155 13.69 2.21 7.56
C MET A 155 14.76 3.31 7.64
N GLN A 156 15.51 3.46 6.56
CA GLN A 156 16.39 4.61 6.38
C GLN A 156 15.58 5.81 5.90
N GLN A 157 14.71 5.60 4.90
CA GLN A 157 13.96 6.67 4.23
C GLN A 157 12.78 6.12 3.44
N ILE A 158 11.72 6.92 3.34
CA ILE A 158 10.61 6.73 2.39
C ILE A 158 10.64 7.91 1.43
N GLU A 159 10.60 7.62 0.12
CA GLU A 159 10.55 8.62 -0.94
C GLU A 159 9.22 8.50 -1.68
N VAL A 160 8.54 9.61 -1.93
CA VAL A 160 7.33 9.66 -2.76
C VAL A 160 7.59 10.52 -3.97
N LEU A 161 7.67 9.87 -5.12
CA LEU A 161 7.89 10.51 -6.42
C LEU A 161 6.53 10.78 -7.04
N LYS A 162 6.23 12.03 -7.30
CA LYS A 162 4.91 12.46 -7.77
C LYS A 162 4.89 12.61 -9.30
N GLY A 163 3.74 12.23 -9.91
CA GLY A 163 3.58 12.20 -11.37
C GLY A 163 4.23 10.99 -12.04
N PRO A 164 4.07 10.81 -13.36
CA PRO A 164 4.54 9.63 -14.09
C PRO A 164 6.05 9.37 -13.93
N GLN A 165 6.41 8.09 -13.70
CA GLN A 165 7.79 7.65 -13.45
C GLN A 165 8.17 6.39 -14.25
N SER A 166 7.48 6.12 -15.36
CA SER A 166 7.62 4.85 -16.08
C SER A 166 8.99 4.64 -16.73
N LEU A 167 9.75 5.70 -17.03
CA LEU A 167 11.11 5.56 -17.56
C LEU A 167 12.01 4.72 -16.63
N TYR A 168 11.99 5.01 -15.32
CA TYR A 168 12.88 4.37 -14.36
C TYR A 168 12.24 3.21 -13.59
N PHE A 169 10.92 3.24 -13.38
CA PHE A 169 10.22 2.23 -12.57
C PHE A 169 9.33 1.29 -13.40
N GLY A 170 9.19 1.55 -14.69
CA GLY A 170 8.45 0.69 -15.62
C GLY A 170 6.94 0.82 -15.51
N LYS A 171 6.25 -0.29 -15.73
CA LYS A 171 4.80 -0.38 -15.59
C LYS A 171 4.37 -0.08 -14.15
N SER A 172 3.09 0.26 -13.97
CA SER A 172 2.52 0.55 -12.63
C SER A 172 3.04 1.84 -11.98
N ALA A 173 3.61 2.77 -12.75
CA ALA A 173 4.11 4.04 -12.29
C ALA A 173 3.48 5.23 -13.05
N SER A 174 2.18 5.11 -13.42
CA SER A 174 1.47 6.16 -14.16
C SER A 174 1.17 7.39 -13.30
N ALA A 175 0.92 7.22 -11.99
CA ALA A 175 0.64 8.32 -11.05
C ALA A 175 1.83 8.69 -10.16
N GLY A 176 2.76 7.77 -9.94
CA GLY A 176 3.95 8.00 -9.11
C GLY A 176 4.59 6.74 -8.56
N VAL A 177 5.46 6.93 -7.57
CA VAL A 177 6.19 5.83 -6.90
C VAL A 177 6.25 6.08 -5.39
N LEU A 178 6.00 5.05 -4.62
CA LEU A 178 6.32 4.94 -3.21
C LEU A 178 7.57 4.08 -3.08
N SER A 179 8.70 4.69 -2.72
CA SER A 179 9.98 3.99 -2.60
C SER A 179 10.42 3.89 -1.14
N PHE A 180 10.63 2.67 -0.69
CA PHE A 180 11.07 2.32 0.67
C PHE A 180 12.53 1.89 0.64
N LYS A 181 13.32 2.54 1.45
CA LYS A 181 14.72 2.23 1.63
C LYS A 181 14.97 1.80 3.06
N SER A 182 15.29 0.54 3.25
CA SER A 182 15.66 -0.01 4.56
C SER A 182 17.11 0.31 4.92
N ALA A 183 17.45 0.25 6.20
CA ALA A 183 18.79 0.54 6.70
C ALA A 183 19.82 -0.48 6.20
N ASP A 184 21.03 -0.01 5.91
CA ASP A 184 22.18 -0.81 5.56
C ASP A 184 23.10 -1.05 6.79
N PRO A 185 24.05 -2.02 6.75
CA PRO A 185 25.03 -2.23 7.81
C PRO A 185 25.90 -1.00 8.06
N THR A 186 26.19 -0.76 9.33
CA THR A 186 27.10 0.28 9.81
C THR A 186 28.56 -0.16 9.72
N ASN A 187 29.48 0.80 9.70
CA ASN A 187 30.93 0.53 9.68
C ASN A 187 31.54 0.33 11.08
N HIS A 188 30.75 0.40 12.13
CA HIS A 188 31.08 0.09 13.51
C HIS A 188 29.93 -0.69 14.13
N TRP A 189 30.21 -1.44 15.20
CA TRP A 189 29.13 -2.15 15.89
C TRP A 189 28.17 -1.16 16.54
N GLU A 190 26.91 -1.36 16.28
CA GLU A 190 25.79 -0.58 16.76
C GLU A 190 24.64 -1.52 17.15
N TYR A 191 24.06 -1.27 18.30
CA TYR A 191 22.90 -2.00 18.83
C TYR A 191 21.81 -0.97 19.13
N GLY A 192 20.60 -1.24 18.72
CA GLY A 192 19.50 -0.35 19.02
C GLY A 192 18.18 -1.10 19.17
N GLY A 193 17.27 -0.43 19.82
CA GLY A 193 15.94 -0.96 20.01
C GLY A 193 14.94 0.09 20.48
N LYS A 194 13.68 -0.29 20.39
CA LYS A 194 12.54 0.51 20.78
C LYS A 194 11.48 -0.42 21.37
N ALA A 195 10.92 -0.01 22.50
CA ALA A 195 9.73 -0.64 23.09
C ALA A 195 8.68 0.42 23.34
N SER A 196 7.43 0.17 22.95
CA SER A 196 6.32 1.08 23.18
C SER A 196 5.07 0.35 23.62
N TYR A 197 4.24 1.06 24.39
CA TYR A 197 2.92 0.62 24.79
C TYR A 197 1.90 1.71 24.48
N GLU A 198 0.89 1.36 23.72
CA GLU A 198 -0.22 2.21 23.30
C GLU A 198 -1.44 1.93 24.18
N PHE A 199 -2.06 3.00 24.73
CA PHE A 199 -3.05 2.88 25.80
C PHE A 199 -4.49 2.72 25.29
N GLU A 200 -4.82 3.26 24.12
CA GLU A 200 -6.21 3.26 23.60
C GLU A 200 -6.55 1.90 22.96
N GLN A 201 -5.62 1.33 22.19
CA GLN A 201 -5.76 0.05 21.50
C GLN A 201 -5.05 -1.09 22.24
N ARG A 202 -4.43 -0.81 23.39
CA ARG A 202 -3.62 -1.76 24.18
C ARG A 202 -2.55 -2.44 23.34
N GLY A 203 -1.85 -1.60 22.54
CA GLY A 203 -0.86 -2.04 21.58
C GLY A 203 0.55 -2.13 22.17
N GLU A 204 1.29 -3.17 21.80
CA GLU A 204 2.68 -3.37 22.18
C GLU A 204 3.57 -3.43 20.95
N THR A 205 4.66 -2.67 20.94
CA THR A 205 5.67 -2.76 19.87
C THR A 205 7.04 -2.97 20.47
N LEU A 206 7.75 -3.96 19.97
CA LEU A 206 9.16 -4.21 20.29
C LEU A 206 9.95 -4.25 18.98
N GLU A 207 10.98 -3.44 18.89
CA GLU A 207 11.88 -3.37 17.74
C GLU A 207 13.32 -3.43 18.22
N SER A 208 14.18 -4.16 17.49
CA SER A 208 15.59 -4.25 17.82
C SER A 208 16.42 -4.48 16.58
N TYR A 209 17.68 -4.03 16.62
CA TYR A 209 18.65 -4.34 15.59
C TYR A 209 20.07 -4.46 16.15
N VAL A 210 20.88 -5.20 15.43
CA VAL A 210 22.33 -5.25 15.56
C VAL A 210 22.96 -5.01 14.20
N SER A 211 23.99 -4.17 14.14
CA SER A 211 24.63 -3.77 12.90
C SER A 211 26.13 -3.57 13.12
N GLY A 212 26.95 -3.98 12.16
CA GLY A 212 28.38 -3.76 12.24
C GLY A 212 29.19 -4.58 11.26
N PRO A 213 30.53 -4.41 11.26
CA PRO A 213 31.44 -5.14 10.40
C PRO A 213 31.71 -6.55 10.95
N LEU A 214 31.47 -7.58 10.13
CA LEU A 214 31.94 -8.95 10.40
C LEU A 214 33.41 -9.08 10.04
N THR A 215 33.85 -8.39 8.99
CA THR A 215 35.24 -8.22 8.56
C THR A 215 35.40 -6.82 7.97
N ASP A 216 36.63 -6.43 7.59
CA ASP A 216 36.89 -5.12 6.99
C ASP A 216 36.07 -4.85 5.71
N ASN A 217 35.63 -5.90 5.01
CA ASN A 217 34.90 -5.81 3.75
C ASN A 217 33.50 -6.42 3.79
N LEU A 218 33.04 -6.94 4.91
CA LEU A 218 31.73 -7.56 5.08
C LEU A 218 31.01 -7.00 6.30
N GLY A 219 29.88 -6.31 6.06
CA GLY A 219 28.99 -5.80 7.09
C GLY A 219 27.71 -6.62 7.20
N LEU A 220 27.18 -6.71 8.41
CA LEU A 220 25.91 -7.37 8.74
C LEU A 220 25.00 -6.38 9.46
N ARG A 221 23.69 -6.43 9.12
CA ARG A 221 22.62 -5.86 9.94
C ARG A 221 21.51 -6.88 10.08
N LEU A 222 21.09 -7.14 11.30
CA LEU A 222 19.92 -7.94 11.63
C LEU A 222 18.94 -7.03 12.35
N ALA A 223 17.69 -6.99 11.91
CA ALA A 223 16.62 -6.23 12.54
C ALA A 223 15.40 -7.10 12.71
N ALA A 224 14.67 -6.89 13.80
CA ALA A 224 13.42 -7.58 14.09
C ALA A 224 12.41 -6.63 14.75
N GLN A 225 11.14 -6.81 14.42
CA GLN A 225 10.02 -6.10 15.02
C GLN A 225 8.92 -7.10 15.37
N TYR A 226 8.32 -6.89 16.53
CA TYR A 226 7.07 -7.49 16.95
C TYR A 226 6.09 -6.38 17.31
N ASN A 227 4.90 -6.43 16.77
CA ASN A 227 3.82 -5.52 17.09
C ASN A 227 2.56 -6.34 17.39
N ASN A 228 1.88 -6.04 18.47
CA ASN A 228 0.59 -6.64 18.82
C ASN A 228 -0.38 -5.53 19.23
N ILE A 229 -1.57 -5.54 18.68
CA ILE A 229 -2.65 -4.62 18.99
C ILE A 229 -3.87 -5.46 19.35
N ASP A 230 -4.39 -5.26 20.55
CA ASP A 230 -5.52 -6.04 21.05
C ASP A 230 -6.84 -5.57 20.44
N GLU A 231 -7.02 -4.25 20.24
CA GLU A 231 -8.31 -3.69 19.86
C GLU A 231 -8.15 -2.46 18.95
N VAL A 232 -8.33 -2.66 17.65
CA VAL A 232 -8.36 -1.53 16.67
C VAL A 232 -9.74 -0.88 16.64
N LEU A 233 -10.81 -1.69 16.71
CA LEU A 233 -12.20 -1.28 16.76
C LEU A 233 -13.00 -2.21 17.64
N HIS A 234 -13.87 -1.62 18.47
CA HIS A 234 -14.82 -2.37 19.27
C HIS A 234 -16.12 -2.59 18.49
N ASN A 235 -16.51 -3.86 18.35
CA ASN A 235 -17.79 -4.23 17.74
C ASN A 235 -18.89 -4.29 18.79
N SER A 236 -19.79 -3.32 18.77
CA SER A 236 -20.91 -3.24 19.70
C SER A 236 -22.15 -4.03 19.25
N ALA A 237 -22.06 -4.83 18.20
CA ALA A 237 -23.20 -5.60 17.70
C ALA A 237 -23.64 -6.68 18.72
N PRO A 238 -24.95 -6.82 19.02
CA PRO A 238 -25.43 -7.80 19.97
C PRO A 238 -25.18 -9.23 19.52
N GLY A 239 -24.71 -10.09 20.45
CA GLY A 239 -24.53 -11.52 20.16
C GLY A 239 -23.31 -11.90 19.38
N VAL A 240 -22.39 -10.98 19.11
CA VAL A 240 -21.11 -11.25 18.44
C VAL A 240 -20.17 -11.95 19.40
N ALA A 241 -19.61 -13.08 18.98
CA ALA A 241 -18.74 -13.90 19.81
C ALA A 241 -17.31 -13.30 19.91
N HIS A 242 -16.89 -12.49 18.94
CA HIS A 242 -15.59 -11.83 18.88
C HIS A 242 -15.79 -10.36 18.52
N PRO A 243 -15.97 -9.51 19.52
CA PRO A 243 -16.34 -8.13 19.30
C PRO A 243 -15.20 -7.26 18.80
N ASP A 244 -13.97 -7.62 19.12
CA ASP A 244 -12.82 -6.74 18.92
C ASP A 244 -11.94 -7.24 17.79
N ARG A 245 -11.36 -6.30 17.04
CA ARG A 245 -10.37 -6.58 16.02
C ARG A 245 -8.99 -6.34 16.59
N GLY A 246 -8.18 -7.39 16.64
CA GLY A 246 -6.76 -7.32 16.96
C GLY A 246 -5.88 -7.59 15.74
N GLU A 247 -4.59 -7.26 15.85
CA GLU A 247 -3.61 -7.62 14.84
C GLU A 247 -2.24 -7.86 15.46
N THR A 248 -1.50 -8.81 14.89
CA THR A 248 -0.13 -9.13 15.26
C THR A 248 0.75 -9.10 14.02
N ASN A 249 1.88 -8.42 14.11
CA ASN A 249 2.90 -8.38 13.07
C ASN A 249 4.23 -8.86 13.64
N ALA A 250 4.94 -9.71 12.89
CA ALA A 250 6.30 -10.11 13.20
C ALA A 250 7.17 -9.97 11.95
N ASN A 251 8.19 -9.13 12.03
CA ASN A 251 9.05 -8.77 10.92
C ASN A 251 10.50 -9.07 11.24
N VAL A 252 11.24 -9.68 10.31
CA VAL A 252 12.68 -9.93 10.45
C VAL A 252 13.37 -9.54 9.16
N ARG A 253 14.49 -8.83 9.27
CA ARG A 253 15.35 -8.48 8.13
C ARG A 253 16.81 -8.80 8.42
N ALA A 254 17.45 -9.44 7.43
CA ALA A 254 18.90 -9.63 7.41
C ALA A 254 19.49 -8.90 6.21
N THR A 255 20.50 -8.07 6.42
CA THR A 255 21.22 -7.35 5.38
C THR A 255 22.70 -7.67 5.45
N LEU A 256 23.26 -8.14 4.35
CA LEU A 256 24.70 -8.34 4.16
C LEU A 256 25.23 -7.35 3.13
N GLN A 257 26.27 -6.62 3.50
CA GLN A 257 26.98 -5.72 2.60
C GLN A 257 28.41 -6.21 2.41
N TRP A 258 28.75 -6.59 1.20
CA TRP A 258 30.09 -7.07 0.86
C TRP A 258 30.79 -6.09 -0.09
N LYS A 259 31.97 -5.62 0.29
CA LYS A 259 32.80 -4.68 -0.48
C LYS A 259 34.24 -5.20 -0.55
N PRO A 260 34.49 -6.21 -1.42
CA PRO A 260 35.83 -6.81 -1.52
C PRO A 260 36.87 -5.86 -2.11
N SER A 261 36.43 -4.83 -2.83
CA SER A 261 37.28 -3.80 -3.42
C SER A 261 36.52 -2.49 -3.60
N ASP A 262 37.21 -1.40 -3.90
CA ASP A 262 36.60 -0.10 -4.23
C ASP A 262 35.81 -0.11 -5.53
N SER A 263 36.04 -1.09 -6.39
CA SER A 263 35.35 -1.23 -7.67
C SER A 263 34.12 -2.13 -7.63
N PHE A 264 33.95 -2.95 -6.60
CA PHE A 264 32.82 -3.89 -6.50
C PHE A 264 32.16 -3.85 -5.15
N SER A 265 30.83 -3.82 -5.15
CA SER A 265 30.03 -4.03 -3.94
C SER A 265 28.81 -4.89 -4.23
N ALA A 266 28.45 -5.74 -3.27
CA ALA A 266 27.22 -6.53 -3.28
C ALA A 266 26.44 -6.31 -1.99
N ASN A 267 25.12 -6.23 -2.11
CA ASN A 267 24.22 -6.05 -0.97
C ASN A 267 23.06 -7.03 -1.11
N LEU A 268 22.93 -7.93 -0.12
CA LEU A 268 21.84 -8.89 -0.03
C LEU A 268 20.92 -8.48 1.12
N LYS A 269 19.61 -8.38 0.85
CA LYS A 269 18.57 -8.19 1.86
C LYS A 269 17.57 -9.34 1.78
N LEU A 270 17.27 -9.92 2.93
CA LEU A 270 16.27 -10.97 3.09
C LEU A 270 15.28 -10.51 4.16
N ASN A 271 14.01 -10.53 3.83
CA ASN A 271 12.93 -10.09 4.70
C ASN A 271 11.93 -11.22 4.86
N PHE A 272 11.46 -11.42 6.07
CA PHE A 272 10.30 -12.23 6.42
C PHE A 272 9.32 -11.37 7.18
N VAL A 273 8.05 -11.46 6.80
CA VAL A 273 6.94 -10.75 7.41
C VAL A 273 5.83 -11.75 7.68
N HIS A 274 5.33 -11.75 8.89
CA HIS A 274 4.11 -12.46 9.29
C HIS A 274 3.11 -11.43 9.80
N HIS A 275 1.90 -11.48 9.25
CA HIS A 275 0.76 -10.67 9.67
C HIS A 275 -0.41 -11.58 9.99
N ASP A 276 -1.02 -11.39 11.15
CA ASP A 276 -2.22 -12.08 11.60
C ASP A 276 -3.20 -11.06 12.17
N ALA A 277 -4.44 -11.09 11.72
CA ALA A 277 -5.50 -10.24 12.24
C ALA A 277 -6.73 -11.08 12.55
N ASP A 278 -7.27 -10.92 13.75
CA ASP A 278 -8.51 -11.51 14.19
C ASP A 278 -9.67 -10.51 14.08
N GLY A 279 -10.86 -11.00 13.79
CA GLY A 279 -12.04 -10.17 13.58
C GLY A 279 -12.11 -9.58 12.17
N SER A 280 -12.91 -8.54 11.95
CA SER A 280 -13.03 -7.92 10.63
C SER A 280 -11.69 -7.34 10.17
N ILE A 281 -11.24 -7.74 8.98
CA ILE A 281 -10.01 -7.22 8.36
C ILE A 281 -10.13 -5.75 7.93
N ARG A 282 -11.32 -5.17 8.05
CA ARG A 282 -11.63 -3.80 7.65
C ARG A 282 -12.23 -3.04 8.80
N ASN A 283 -11.82 -1.79 8.96
CA ASN A 283 -12.49 -0.84 9.85
C ASN A 283 -13.81 -0.37 9.21
N SER A 284 -14.66 -1.33 8.82
CA SER A 284 -15.88 -1.07 8.06
C SER A 284 -17.09 -0.90 8.97
N VAL A 285 -17.88 0.12 8.68
CA VAL A 285 -19.15 0.39 9.37
C VAL A 285 -20.23 0.65 8.33
N VAL A 286 -21.48 0.44 8.70
CA VAL A 286 -22.62 0.81 7.86
C VAL A 286 -23.10 2.20 8.26
N ALA A 287 -23.15 3.13 7.32
CA ALA A 287 -23.78 4.43 7.50
C ALA A 287 -25.14 4.42 6.83
N CYS A 288 -26.17 4.77 7.61
CA CYS A 288 -27.52 5.00 7.07
C CYS A 288 -27.52 6.17 6.11
N GLY A 289 -28.35 6.07 5.08
CA GLY A 289 -28.66 7.16 4.20
C GLY A 289 -29.41 8.31 4.84
N LYS A 290 -30.02 9.15 4.01
CA LYS A 290 -30.68 10.42 4.41
C LYS A 290 -31.81 10.25 5.42
N ASN A 291 -32.41 9.06 5.48
CA ASN A 291 -33.53 8.75 6.37
C ASN A 291 -33.06 8.41 7.80
N GLY A 292 -31.78 8.25 8.06
CA GLY A 292 -31.21 7.91 9.34
C GLY A 292 -31.55 6.47 9.82
N VAL A 293 -32.11 5.64 8.94
CA VAL A 293 -32.40 4.22 9.17
C VAL A 293 -31.91 3.44 7.96
N ALA A 294 -31.49 2.18 8.21
CA ALA A 294 -31.01 1.33 7.13
C ALA A 294 -32.13 1.00 6.14
N ASP A 295 -31.84 1.12 4.86
CA ASP A 295 -32.74 0.70 3.80
C ASP A 295 -32.87 -0.82 3.77
N PRO A 296 -34.08 -1.37 3.45
CA PRO A 296 -34.23 -2.80 3.31
C PRO A 296 -33.48 -3.30 2.08
N ILE A 297 -32.81 -4.43 2.20
CA ILE A 297 -32.21 -5.14 1.06
C ILE A 297 -33.16 -6.28 0.68
N SER A 298 -33.62 -6.30 -0.56
CA SER A 298 -34.48 -7.35 -1.08
C SER A 298 -33.93 -7.95 -2.37
N LEU A 299 -34.12 -9.26 -2.55
CA LEU A 299 -33.91 -9.92 -3.82
C LEU A 299 -35.13 -9.74 -4.73
N ALA A 300 -34.93 -9.92 -6.06
CA ALA A 300 -36.00 -10.04 -7.02
C ALA A 300 -36.96 -11.14 -6.57
N GLY A 301 -38.22 -10.77 -6.34
CA GLY A 301 -39.27 -11.69 -5.81
C GLY A 301 -39.73 -11.37 -4.39
N GLY A 302 -39.17 -10.33 -3.73
CA GLY A 302 -39.71 -9.80 -2.47
C GLY A 302 -39.18 -10.47 -1.21
N ALA A 303 -38.22 -11.41 -1.29
CA ALA A 303 -37.54 -11.93 -0.13
C ALA A 303 -36.56 -10.89 0.40
N PHE A 304 -36.75 -10.43 1.64
CA PHE A 304 -35.83 -9.47 2.28
C PHE A 304 -34.59 -10.17 2.81
N LEU A 305 -33.43 -9.75 2.35
CA LEU A 305 -32.12 -10.12 2.93
C LEU A 305 -31.93 -9.42 4.29
N ILE A 306 -32.30 -8.14 4.36
CA ILE A 306 -32.17 -7.28 5.51
C ILE A 306 -33.46 -6.47 5.65
N PRO A 307 -34.14 -6.50 6.82
CA PRO A 307 -35.33 -5.70 7.04
C PRO A 307 -34.99 -4.21 7.12
N ALA A 308 -36.00 -3.35 6.86
CA ALA A 308 -35.89 -1.91 7.09
C ALA A 308 -35.67 -1.59 8.58
N GLY A 309 -35.01 -0.46 8.83
CA GLY A 309 -34.83 0.06 10.18
C GLY A 309 -33.72 -0.60 10.99
N TYR A 310 -32.83 -1.34 10.36
CA TYR A 310 -31.62 -1.87 10.97
C TYR A 310 -30.76 -0.75 11.58
N ASN A 311 -30.13 -1.02 12.73
CA ASN A 311 -29.28 -0.03 13.41
C ASN A 311 -28.00 0.21 12.62
N CYS A 312 -27.73 1.45 12.26
CA CYS A 312 -26.55 1.94 11.55
C CYS A 312 -25.94 3.17 12.27
N ASP A 313 -26.03 3.21 13.60
CA ASP A 313 -25.39 4.27 14.37
C ASP A 313 -23.87 4.14 14.33
N THR A 314 -23.24 5.20 13.83
CA THR A 314 -21.78 5.34 13.72
C THR A 314 -21.23 6.33 14.74
N SER A 315 -22.01 6.69 15.76
CA SER A 315 -21.59 7.64 16.79
C SER A 315 -20.66 7.01 17.84
N GLY A 316 -19.68 7.79 18.30
CA GLY A 316 -18.74 7.37 19.34
C GLY A 316 -17.65 6.40 18.86
N ASN A 317 -17.12 5.59 19.78
CA ASN A 317 -16.09 4.57 19.54
C ASN A 317 -16.66 3.16 19.34
N HIS A 318 -17.97 3.05 19.30
CA HIS A 318 -18.68 1.79 19.12
C HIS A 318 -19.28 1.75 17.73
N TYR A 319 -18.96 0.70 17.00
CA TYR A 319 -19.42 0.51 15.63
C TYR A 319 -20.15 -0.81 15.51
N VAL A 320 -21.23 -0.82 14.73
CA VAL A 320 -21.82 -2.07 14.28
C VAL A 320 -21.05 -2.49 13.04
N LEU A 321 -20.14 -3.43 13.21
CA LEU A 321 -19.39 -3.99 12.09
C LEU A 321 -20.28 -4.95 11.31
N PRO A 322 -20.08 -5.11 10.00
CA PRO A 322 -20.83 -6.06 9.19
C PRO A 322 -20.31 -7.49 9.38
N ASP A 323 -20.07 -7.89 10.63
CA ASP A 323 -19.61 -9.22 10.97
C ASP A 323 -20.77 -10.20 11.09
N ILE A 324 -20.49 -11.47 10.83
CA ILE A 324 -21.44 -12.54 11.11
C ILE A 324 -21.56 -12.65 12.64
N ALA A 325 -22.75 -12.40 13.15
CA ALA A 325 -23.08 -12.69 14.53
C ALA A 325 -23.02 -14.20 14.70
N PRO A 326 -23.52 -14.96 15.47
CA PRO A 326 -23.05 -16.23 15.97
C PRO A 326 -22.25 -17.04 14.93
N PRO A 327 -21.28 -17.85 15.33
CA PRO A 327 -20.45 -18.65 14.44
C PRO A 327 -21.30 -19.40 13.42
N LEU A 328 -21.04 -19.22 12.13
CA LEU A 328 -21.76 -19.92 11.07
C LEU A 328 -20.95 -21.13 10.62
N ALA A 329 -21.49 -22.33 10.89
CA ALA A 329 -20.89 -23.57 10.41
C ALA A 329 -21.07 -23.71 8.91
N ILE A 330 -20.09 -23.22 8.12
CA ILE A 330 -20.10 -23.28 6.67
C ILE A 330 -19.49 -24.61 6.23
N LYS A 331 -20.27 -25.41 5.49
CA LYS A 331 -19.78 -26.58 4.78
C LYS A 331 -19.41 -26.18 3.35
N ALA A 332 -18.15 -26.33 3.00
CA ALA A 332 -17.61 -25.87 1.74
C ALA A 332 -16.42 -26.75 1.31
N PRO A 333 -15.97 -26.66 0.06
CA PRO A 333 -14.74 -27.33 -0.38
C PRO A 333 -13.52 -27.01 0.51
N LEU A 334 -13.46 -25.79 1.04
CA LEU A 334 -12.43 -25.29 1.95
C LEU A 334 -12.98 -25.04 3.37
N GLY A 335 -13.90 -25.88 3.84
CA GLY A 335 -14.70 -25.64 5.04
C GLY A 335 -13.93 -25.37 6.32
N LYS A 336 -12.71 -25.91 6.46
CA LYS A 336 -11.85 -25.69 7.63
C LYS A 336 -11.41 -24.24 7.78
N ASP A 337 -11.29 -23.54 6.68
CA ASP A 337 -10.71 -22.20 6.61
C ASP A 337 -11.77 -21.11 6.80
N PHE A 338 -13.05 -21.47 6.84
CA PHE A 338 -14.13 -20.57 7.23
C PHE A 338 -14.19 -20.28 8.75
N ASN A 339 -13.28 -20.86 9.52
CA ASN A 339 -13.08 -20.55 10.94
C ASN A 339 -14.38 -20.46 11.78
N ASN A 340 -15.35 -21.31 11.51
CA ASN A 340 -16.70 -21.25 12.10
C ASN A 340 -17.40 -19.88 11.96
N GLY A 341 -17.09 -19.13 10.91
CA GLY A 341 -17.70 -17.83 10.64
C GLY A 341 -16.99 -16.65 11.33
N VAL A 342 -15.91 -16.88 12.06
CA VAL A 342 -15.13 -15.80 12.68
C VAL A 342 -14.14 -15.24 11.68
N PRO A 343 -14.23 -13.95 11.30
CA PRO A 343 -13.32 -13.31 10.36
C PRO A 343 -11.86 -13.34 10.82
N TYR A 344 -10.94 -13.39 9.88
CA TYR A 344 -9.51 -13.31 10.13
C TYR A 344 -8.74 -12.99 8.84
N ALA A 345 -7.53 -12.48 8.98
CA ALA A 345 -6.58 -12.35 7.88
C ALA A 345 -5.21 -12.87 8.32
N ASN A 346 -4.56 -13.64 7.47
CA ASN A 346 -3.21 -14.13 7.71
C ASN A 346 -2.36 -13.97 6.45
N SER A 347 -1.12 -13.51 6.61
CA SER A 347 -0.22 -13.29 5.48
C SER A 347 1.23 -13.57 5.87
N ASP A 348 1.90 -14.40 5.06
CA ASP A 348 3.34 -14.61 5.12
C ASP A 348 3.99 -14.05 3.86
N ILE A 349 5.01 -13.21 4.02
CA ILE A 349 5.72 -12.58 2.92
C ILE A 349 7.22 -12.83 3.06
N TYR A 350 7.80 -13.42 2.03
CA TYR A 350 9.24 -13.61 1.88
C TYR A 350 9.72 -12.70 0.75
N PHE A 351 10.59 -11.78 1.06
CA PHE A 351 11.16 -10.86 0.08
C PHE A 351 12.67 -10.89 0.13
N GLY A 352 13.28 -11.18 -1.01
CA GLY A 352 14.72 -11.20 -1.21
C GLY A 352 15.18 -10.21 -2.28
N ARG A 353 16.28 -9.50 -2.01
CA ARG A 353 16.89 -8.60 -2.97
C ARG A 353 18.40 -8.74 -2.94
N LEU A 354 18.99 -9.01 -4.10
CA LEU A 354 20.44 -8.98 -4.33
C LEU A 354 20.78 -7.84 -5.29
N LYS A 355 21.61 -6.93 -4.84
CA LYS A 355 22.14 -5.83 -5.66
C LYS A 355 23.63 -5.92 -5.73
N PHE A 356 24.22 -5.69 -6.91
CA PHE A 356 25.65 -5.37 -7.02
C PHE A 356 25.88 -4.16 -7.92
N ASP A 357 26.93 -3.44 -7.56
CA ASP A 357 27.47 -2.34 -8.34
C ASP A 357 28.94 -2.67 -8.65
N TRP A 358 29.29 -2.61 -9.93
CA TRP A 358 30.64 -2.87 -10.43
C TRP A 358 31.12 -1.67 -11.25
N LYS A 359 32.15 -0.99 -10.76
CA LYS A 359 32.84 0.08 -11.48
C LYS A 359 33.72 -0.56 -12.56
N LEU A 360 33.39 -0.34 -13.81
CA LEU A 360 34.14 -0.76 -14.98
C LEU A 360 35.09 0.37 -15.40
N GLY A 361 36.26 0.43 -14.76
CA GLY A 361 37.17 1.56 -14.88
C GLY A 361 36.71 2.77 -14.07
N GLU A 362 37.11 3.97 -14.48
CA GLU A 362 36.85 5.21 -13.73
C GLU A 362 35.49 5.83 -14.01
N HIS A 363 34.87 5.49 -15.11
CA HIS A 363 33.71 6.25 -15.61
C HIS A 363 32.44 5.44 -15.89
N LEU A 364 32.47 4.14 -15.76
CA LEU A 364 31.31 3.29 -16.01
C LEU A 364 30.96 2.46 -14.77
N THR A 365 29.69 2.35 -14.47
CA THR A 365 29.16 1.49 -13.41
C THR A 365 28.12 0.56 -13.99
N LEU A 366 28.35 -0.74 -13.84
CA LEU A 366 27.37 -1.78 -14.10
C LEU A 366 26.64 -2.09 -12.78
N ALA A 367 25.32 -1.91 -12.76
CA ALA A 367 24.47 -2.27 -11.61
C ALA A 367 23.55 -3.41 -12.00
N SER A 368 23.34 -4.34 -11.08
CA SER A 368 22.39 -5.43 -11.23
C SER A 368 21.53 -5.53 -9.97
N VAL A 369 20.21 -5.66 -10.15
CA VAL A 369 19.25 -5.82 -9.04
C VAL A 369 18.36 -7.03 -9.37
N THR A 370 18.45 -8.05 -8.52
CA THR A 370 17.58 -9.23 -8.56
C THR A 370 16.59 -9.12 -7.42
N GLY A 371 15.31 -9.30 -7.70
CA GLY A 371 14.24 -9.32 -6.71
C GLY A 371 13.47 -10.63 -6.73
N TYR A 372 13.09 -11.13 -5.57
CA TYR A 372 12.18 -12.25 -5.41
C TYR A 372 11.17 -11.97 -4.31
N LEU A 373 9.89 -12.19 -4.61
CA LEU A 373 8.79 -12.07 -3.67
C LEU A 373 7.96 -13.35 -3.71
N ASP A 374 7.71 -13.94 -2.55
CA ASP A 374 6.72 -15.00 -2.35
C ASP A 374 5.78 -14.53 -1.23
N GLN A 375 4.53 -14.29 -1.58
CA GLN A 375 3.47 -13.87 -0.68
C GLN A 375 2.41 -14.94 -0.66
N GLN A 376 1.99 -15.33 0.53
CA GLN A 376 0.90 -16.25 0.79
C GLN A 376 -0.07 -15.57 1.74
N SER A 377 -1.32 -15.43 1.36
CA SER A 377 -2.31 -14.80 2.21
C SER A 377 -3.67 -15.46 2.11
N VAL A 378 -4.36 -15.47 3.23
CA VAL A 378 -5.74 -15.89 3.35
C VAL A 378 -6.51 -14.83 4.12
N ASP A 379 -7.64 -14.41 3.56
CA ASP A 379 -8.56 -13.48 4.17
C ASP A 379 -9.92 -14.17 4.27
N PHE A 380 -10.49 -14.23 5.45
CA PHE A 380 -11.89 -14.57 5.66
C PHE A 380 -12.59 -13.34 6.20
N ASP A 381 -13.53 -12.81 5.45
CA ASP A 381 -14.28 -11.61 5.80
C ASP A 381 -15.78 -11.92 5.82
N ALA A 382 -16.49 -11.26 6.72
CA ALA A 382 -17.94 -11.32 6.78
C ALA A 382 -18.53 -10.09 6.09
N PHE A 383 -19.60 -10.28 5.35
CA PHE A 383 -20.34 -9.21 4.70
C PHE A 383 -21.84 -9.46 4.82
N SER A 384 -22.33 -9.34 6.04
CA SER A 384 -23.75 -9.42 6.34
C SER A 384 -24.56 -8.22 5.85
N TYR A 385 -23.94 -7.37 5.04
CA TYR A 385 -24.52 -6.21 4.33
C TYR A 385 -25.39 -5.25 5.13
N GLY A 386 -25.71 -5.55 6.36
CA GLY A 386 -26.61 -4.77 7.18
C GLY A 386 -26.46 -4.99 8.65
N GLY A 387 -25.37 -5.63 9.07
CA GLY A 387 -25.09 -5.88 10.46
C GLY A 387 -25.58 -7.23 10.95
N VAL A 388 -25.80 -7.33 12.25
CA VAL A 388 -26.05 -8.60 12.91
C VAL A 388 -27.43 -9.14 12.54
N LEU A 389 -27.44 -10.16 11.68
CA LEU A 389 -28.60 -10.99 11.46
C LEU A 389 -28.51 -12.24 12.37
N ASN A 390 -29.65 -12.74 12.85
CA ASN A 390 -29.68 -13.90 13.70
C ASN A 390 -29.13 -15.14 12.97
N GLY A 391 -27.89 -15.50 13.24
CA GLY A 391 -27.29 -16.78 12.84
C GLY A 391 -27.29 -17.04 11.33
N ALA A 392 -27.65 -18.26 10.94
CA ALA A 392 -27.65 -18.76 9.57
C ALA A 392 -28.81 -18.23 8.71
N SER A 393 -29.16 -16.95 8.82
CA SER A 393 -30.22 -16.33 8.06
C SER A 393 -29.80 -16.09 6.59
N PHE A 394 -30.75 -16.11 5.68
CA PHE A 394 -30.55 -15.63 4.33
C PHE A 394 -30.09 -14.16 4.36
N GLY A 395 -29.03 -13.85 3.59
CA GLY A 395 -28.37 -12.55 3.60
C GLY A 395 -27.14 -12.41 4.51
N THR A 396 -26.86 -13.40 5.36
CA THR A 396 -25.59 -13.48 6.06
C THR A 396 -24.50 -13.97 5.10
N GLY A 397 -23.60 -13.08 4.70
CA GLY A 397 -22.55 -13.37 3.74
C GLY A 397 -21.18 -13.52 4.38
N ALA A 398 -20.35 -14.38 3.79
CA ALA A 398 -18.94 -14.52 4.13
C ALA A 398 -18.12 -14.90 2.91
N GLY A 399 -16.87 -14.45 2.85
CA GLY A 399 -15.96 -14.75 1.78
C GLY A 399 -14.58 -15.13 2.27
N LEU A 400 -14.10 -16.27 1.78
CA LEU A 400 -12.74 -16.73 1.97
C LEU A 400 -11.97 -16.45 0.68
N ALA A 401 -10.83 -15.78 0.77
CA ALA A 401 -9.97 -15.47 -0.37
C ALA A 401 -8.53 -15.92 -0.06
N TYR A 402 -7.96 -16.74 -0.94
CA TYR A 402 -6.52 -17.01 -1.02
C TYR A 402 -5.92 -16.13 -2.08
N ASN A 403 -4.87 -15.41 -1.74
CA ASN A 403 -4.12 -14.59 -2.68
C ASN A 403 -2.63 -14.89 -2.53
N ASN A 404 -2.13 -15.76 -3.41
CA ASN A 404 -0.74 -16.14 -3.45
C ASN A 404 -0.07 -15.48 -4.64
N LEU A 405 1.07 -14.83 -4.40
CA LEU A 405 1.82 -14.15 -5.44
C LEU A 405 3.28 -14.54 -5.36
N ARG A 406 3.84 -14.95 -6.51
CA ARG A 406 5.29 -15.10 -6.70
C ARG A 406 5.75 -14.18 -7.79
N GLN A 407 6.81 -13.45 -7.51
CA GLN A 407 7.42 -12.54 -8.47
C GLN A 407 8.93 -12.71 -8.46
N PHE A 408 9.50 -12.85 -9.65
CA PHE A 408 10.92 -12.74 -9.88
C PHE A 408 11.18 -11.54 -10.79
N SER A 409 12.20 -10.74 -10.50
CA SER A 409 12.60 -9.63 -11.34
C SER A 409 14.11 -9.52 -11.42
N GLN A 410 14.61 -9.09 -12.58
CA GLN A 410 16.01 -8.83 -12.84
C GLN A 410 16.15 -7.52 -13.62
N GLU A 411 16.93 -6.59 -13.07
CA GLU A 411 17.28 -5.35 -13.76
C GLU A 411 18.80 -5.24 -13.86
N VAL A 412 19.30 -4.89 -15.05
CA VAL A 412 20.73 -4.63 -15.31
C VAL A 412 20.85 -3.25 -15.93
N ARG A 413 21.77 -2.42 -15.40
CA ARG A 413 22.01 -1.05 -15.86
C ARG A 413 23.49 -0.80 -16.04
N LEU A 414 23.83 -0.08 -17.10
CA LEU A 414 25.14 0.50 -17.32
C LEU A 414 24.99 2.03 -17.32
N ALA A 415 25.65 2.70 -16.40
CA ALA A 415 25.65 4.16 -16.28
C ALA A 415 27.05 4.73 -16.42
N SER A 416 27.16 5.89 -17.09
CA SER A 416 28.40 6.64 -17.18
C SER A 416 28.49 7.74 -16.12
N SER A 417 29.74 8.12 -15.78
CA SER A 417 30.10 9.26 -14.93
C SER A 417 31.30 10.01 -15.53
N PHE A 418 31.17 10.39 -16.79
CA PHE A 418 32.21 11.15 -17.51
C PHE A 418 32.30 12.57 -16.96
N SER A 419 33.50 13.14 -17.00
CA SER A 419 33.76 14.54 -16.67
C SER A 419 33.29 15.51 -17.75
N GLY A 420 33.01 15.01 -18.98
CA GLY A 420 32.45 15.76 -20.08
C GLY A 420 30.95 16.08 -19.91
N PRO A 421 30.37 16.87 -20.82
CA PRO A 421 28.98 17.32 -20.68
C PRO A 421 27.94 16.22 -20.91
N LEU A 422 28.31 15.06 -21.44
CA LEU A 422 27.41 13.99 -21.79
C LEU A 422 27.57 12.79 -20.86
N ASN A 423 26.48 12.38 -20.23
CA ASN A 423 26.39 11.14 -19.49
C ASN A 423 25.13 10.37 -19.88
N PHE A 424 25.17 9.05 -19.75
CA PHE A 424 24.07 8.17 -20.14
C PHE A 424 23.82 7.07 -19.10
N MET A 425 22.63 6.50 -19.18
CA MET A 425 22.27 5.23 -18.58
C MET A 425 21.52 4.40 -19.62
N VAL A 426 21.85 3.11 -19.71
CA VAL A 426 21.08 2.12 -20.48
C VAL A 426 20.79 0.92 -19.59
N GLY A 427 19.66 0.28 -19.77
CA GLY A 427 19.30 -0.88 -18.96
C GLY A 427 18.27 -1.77 -19.62
N ALA A 428 18.18 -2.98 -19.05
CA ALA A 428 17.19 -3.99 -19.40
C ALA A 428 16.53 -4.51 -18.12
N PHE A 429 15.27 -4.89 -18.24
CA PHE A 429 14.47 -5.41 -17.13
C PHE A 429 13.68 -6.62 -17.61
N TYR A 430 13.57 -7.60 -16.74
CA TYR A 430 12.70 -8.78 -16.88
C TYR A 430 11.91 -8.99 -15.60
N GLU A 431 10.63 -9.36 -15.73
CA GLU A 431 9.76 -9.79 -14.64
C GLU A 431 8.97 -11.01 -15.06
N GLN A 432 8.90 -11.96 -14.16
CA GLN A 432 7.94 -13.07 -14.20
C GLN A 432 7.10 -13.01 -12.92
N ARG A 433 5.76 -13.09 -13.08
CA ARG A 433 4.81 -13.05 -11.97
C ARG A 433 3.76 -14.13 -12.13
N HIS A 434 3.42 -14.74 -11.02
CA HIS A 434 2.40 -15.77 -10.90
C HIS A 434 1.47 -15.40 -9.75
N ILE A 435 0.18 -15.28 -10.04
CA ILE A 435 -0.86 -14.96 -9.07
C ILE A 435 -1.89 -16.06 -9.07
N GLU A 436 -2.17 -16.60 -7.89
CA GLU A 436 -3.26 -17.50 -7.62
C GLU A 436 -4.25 -16.78 -6.70
N PHE A 437 -5.46 -16.52 -7.22
CA PHE A 437 -6.52 -15.85 -6.50
C PHE A 437 -7.76 -16.73 -6.47
N ASN A 438 -7.93 -17.46 -5.37
CA ASN A 438 -9.01 -18.42 -5.17
C ASN A 438 -9.99 -17.87 -4.16
N THR A 439 -11.28 -17.95 -4.47
CA THR A 439 -12.33 -17.46 -3.57
C THR A 439 -13.42 -18.50 -3.38
N SER A 440 -13.75 -18.78 -2.10
CA SER A 440 -14.91 -19.56 -1.71
C SER A 440 -15.85 -18.67 -0.94
N GLN A 441 -17.10 -18.59 -1.35
CA GLN A 441 -18.02 -17.64 -0.78
C GLN A 441 -19.34 -18.28 -0.38
N ASN A 442 -19.91 -17.72 0.66
CA ASN A 442 -21.27 -17.84 1.08
C ASN A 442 -21.93 -16.47 1.00
N ALA A 443 -22.03 -15.93 -0.23
CA ALA A 443 -22.30 -14.51 -0.46
C ALA A 443 -23.69 -14.07 0.03
N ILE A 444 -24.68 -14.93 -0.06
CA ILE A 444 -26.07 -14.66 0.32
C ILE A 444 -26.65 -15.73 1.24
N ASN A 445 -25.86 -16.74 1.59
CA ASN A 445 -26.30 -17.87 2.39
C ASN A 445 -27.56 -18.53 1.81
N ILE A 446 -27.47 -18.94 0.54
CA ILE A 446 -28.61 -19.53 -0.18
C ILE A 446 -29.13 -20.79 0.50
N ALA A 447 -28.27 -21.52 1.21
CA ALA A 447 -28.62 -22.70 1.98
C ALA A 447 -29.60 -22.41 3.14
N ALA A 448 -29.69 -21.19 3.62
CA ALA A 448 -30.67 -20.78 4.62
C ALA A 448 -32.13 -20.79 4.09
N LEU A 449 -32.29 -20.60 2.76
CA LEU A 449 -33.61 -20.68 2.11
C LEU A 449 -33.92 -22.07 1.55
N ALA A 450 -32.93 -22.68 0.92
CA ALA A 450 -33.16 -23.84 0.06
C ALA A 450 -32.57 -25.13 0.66
N GLY A 451 -31.92 -25.03 1.83
CA GLY A 451 -31.16 -26.13 2.43
C GLY A 451 -29.79 -26.32 1.76
N PRO A 452 -28.97 -27.21 2.34
CA PRO A 452 -27.69 -27.59 1.74
C PRO A 452 -27.83 -28.11 0.31
N ASP A 453 -26.79 -27.94 -0.49
CA ASP A 453 -26.73 -28.51 -1.83
C ASP A 453 -27.01 -30.01 -1.78
N PRO A 454 -28.00 -30.51 -2.56
CA PRO A 454 -28.47 -31.92 -2.44
C PRO A 454 -27.45 -32.94 -2.91
N VAL A 455 -26.43 -32.56 -3.68
CA VAL A 455 -25.40 -33.42 -4.22
C VAL A 455 -24.18 -33.49 -3.31
N THR A 456 -23.70 -32.35 -2.86
CA THR A 456 -22.46 -32.24 -2.10
C THR A 456 -22.68 -32.06 -0.59
N GLY A 457 -23.87 -31.66 -0.16
CA GLY A 457 -24.16 -31.29 1.20
C GLY A 457 -23.52 -29.97 1.65
N TYR A 458 -22.94 -29.22 0.75
CA TYR A 458 -22.32 -27.93 1.05
C TYR A 458 -23.36 -26.85 1.32
N THR A 459 -22.98 -25.90 2.17
CA THR A 459 -23.79 -24.72 2.49
C THR A 459 -23.18 -23.43 1.93
N SER A 460 -21.95 -23.49 1.37
CA SER A 460 -21.36 -22.38 0.63
C SER A 460 -22.04 -22.21 -0.73
N ASP A 461 -22.00 -20.98 -1.24
CA ASP A 461 -22.60 -20.65 -2.52
C ASP A 461 -21.73 -21.11 -3.70
N TRP A 462 -20.41 -20.77 -3.70
CA TRP A 462 -19.46 -21.19 -4.76
C TRP A 462 -18.00 -21.24 -4.30
N TYR A 463 -17.17 -21.87 -5.14
CA TYR A 463 -15.71 -21.84 -5.09
C TYR A 463 -15.14 -21.68 -6.50
N LYS A 464 -14.30 -20.69 -6.70
CA LYS A 464 -13.62 -20.42 -7.96
C LYS A 464 -12.12 -20.25 -7.78
N GLU A 465 -11.37 -20.57 -8.83
CA GLU A 465 -9.91 -20.45 -8.92
C GLU A 465 -9.54 -19.60 -10.13
N HIS A 466 -8.66 -18.64 -9.91
CA HIS A 466 -8.05 -17.81 -10.96
C HIS A 466 -6.54 -17.91 -10.86
N LEU A 467 -5.91 -18.32 -11.96
CA LEU A 467 -4.47 -18.43 -12.09
C LEU A 467 -4.00 -17.46 -13.17
N THR A 468 -3.16 -16.49 -12.82
CA THR A 468 -2.66 -15.48 -13.75
C THR A 468 -1.13 -15.53 -13.82
N HIS A 469 -0.60 -15.71 -15.04
CA HIS A 469 0.83 -15.58 -15.33
C HIS A 469 1.10 -14.28 -16.05
N THR A 470 2.24 -13.69 -15.77
CA THR A 470 2.70 -12.47 -16.41
C THR A 470 4.18 -12.57 -16.70
N ASP A 471 4.57 -12.29 -17.95
CA ASP A 471 5.95 -12.07 -18.37
C ASP A 471 6.09 -10.67 -18.94
N ALA A 472 7.07 -9.90 -18.44
CA ALA A 472 7.36 -8.55 -18.91
C ALA A 472 8.85 -8.37 -19.19
N ILE A 473 9.16 -7.75 -20.31
CA ILE A 473 10.51 -7.33 -20.65
C ILE A 473 10.53 -5.84 -20.96
N SER A 474 11.63 -5.17 -20.63
CA SER A 474 11.82 -3.77 -20.99
C SER A 474 13.25 -3.48 -21.35
N ALA A 475 13.43 -2.54 -22.26
CA ALA A 475 14.71 -1.87 -22.52
C ALA A 475 14.52 -0.37 -22.32
N PHE A 476 15.49 0.28 -21.69
CA PHE A 476 15.41 1.71 -21.42
C PHE A 476 16.78 2.39 -21.54
N GLY A 477 16.74 3.68 -21.82
CA GLY A 477 17.93 4.50 -21.84
C GLY A 477 17.61 5.94 -21.54
N SER A 478 18.57 6.63 -20.94
CA SER A 478 18.51 8.07 -20.67
C SER A 478 19.86 8.72 -20.93
N VAL A 479 19.80 9.99 -21.28
CA VAL A 479 20.97 10.84 -21.54
C VAL A 479 20.82 12.09 -20.69
N ASN A 480 21.92 12.51 -20.06
CA ASN A 480 22.06 13.80 -19.39
C ASN A 480 23.09 14.62 -20.15
N TYR A 481 22.73 15.83 -20.56
CA TYR A 481 23.61 16.72 -21.31
C TYR A 481 23.69 18.08 -20.62
N ASP A 482 24.88 18.42 -20.14
CA ASP A 482 25.17 19.73 -19.55
C ASP A 482 25.42 20.74 -20.68
N ILE A 483 24.38 21.46 -21.12
CA ILE A 483 24.44 22.48 -22.17
C ILE A 483 25.41 23.59 -21.75
N THR A 484 25.31 23.98 -20.50
CA THR A 484 26.25 24.89 -19.81
C THR A 484 26.46 24.36 -18.37
N SER A 485 27.33 25.00 -17.63
CA SER A 485 27.48 24.68 -16.18
C SER A 485 26.21 24.94 -15.34
N GLN A 486 25.23 25.69 -15.88
CA GLN A 486 23.97 26.03 -15.20
C GLN A 486 22.74 25.38 -15.85
N LEU A 487 22.84 24.95 -17.10
CA LEU A 487 21.70 24.43 -17.87
C LEU A 487 21.95 22.98 -18.28
N LYS A 488 21.07 22.10 -17.80
CA LYS A 488 21.12 20.65 -18.03
C LYS A 488 19.84 20.16 -18.71
N LEU A 489 20.01 19.44 -19.80
CA LEU A 489 18.95 18.70 -20.49
C LEU A 489 19.08 17.21 -20.14
N SER A 490 17.97 16.60 -19.74
CA SER A 490 17.89 15.16 -19.54
C SER A 490 16.75 14.60 -20.36
N GLY A 491 16.93 13.46 -20.99
CA GLY A 491 15.89 12.79 -21.76
C GLY A 491 16.11 11.30 -21.78
N GLY A 492 15.02 10.54 -21.90
CA GLY A 492 15.09 9.10 -21.95
C GLY A 492 13.81 8.47 -22.46
N VAL A 493 13.89 7.18 -22.71
CA VAL A 493 12.77 6.38 -23.20
C VAL A 493 12.86 4.97 -22.63
N ARG A 494 11.70 4.39 -22.31
CA ARG A 494 11.56 2.97 -21.97
C ARG A 494 10.56 2.34 -22.92
N TRP A 495 10.96 1.22 -23.50
CA TRP A 495 10.06 0.29 -24.16
C TRP A 495 9.77 -0.88 -23.22
N THR A 496 8.49 -1.24 -23.09
CA THR A 496 8.03 -2.37 -22.29
C THR A 496 7.13 -3.24 -23.16
N HIS A 497 7.34 -4.55 -23.12
CA HIS A 497 6.46 -5.55 -23.71
C HIS A 497 6.00 -6.52 -22.61
N GLU A 498 4.69 -6.81 -22.55
CA GLU A 498 4.10 -7.66 -21.55
C GLU A 498 3.14 -8.65 -22.17
N LYS A 499 3.12 -9.85 -21.59
CA LYS A 499 2.16 -10.93 -21.88
C LYS A 499 1.54 -11.40 -20.58
N LYS A 500 0.24 -11.64 -20.60
CA LYS A 500 -0.52 -12.23 -19.49
C LYS A 500 -1.39 -13.34 -20.04
N ASP A 501 -1.50 -14.43 -19.31
CA ASP A 501 -2.52 -15.44 -19.50
C ASP A 501 -3.22 -15.72 -18.18
N GLN A 502 -4.49 -16.07 -18.27
CA GLN A 502 -5.32 -16.37 -17.12
C GLN A 502 -6.18 -17.60 -17.35
N GLU A 503 -6.10 -18.53 -16.42
CA GLU A 503 -6.97 -19.70 -16.33
C GLU A 503 -8.04 -19.44 -15.28
N ILE A 504 -9.28 -19.85 -15.58
CA ILE A 504 -10.42 -19.70 -14.69
C ILE A 504 -11.09 -21.07 -14.55
N SER A 505 -11.30 -21.51 -13.31
CA SER A 505 -12.09 -22.71 -13.01
C SER A 505 -13.09 -22.44 -11.88
N VAL A 506 -14.20 -23.17 -11.91
CA VAL A 506 -15.25 -23.19 -10.89
C VAL A 506 -15.40 -24.63 -10.41
N PRO A 507 -14.56 -25.09 -9.45
CA PRO A 507 -14.62 -26.44 -8.94
C PRO A 507 -15.94 -26.77 -8.27
N TYR A 508 -16.60 -25.77 -7.68
CA TYR A 508 -17.91 -25.92 -7.07
C TYR A 508 -18.77 -24.67 -7.26
N ASP A 509 -20.04 -24.90 -7.60
CA ASP A 509 -21.12 -23.92 -7.54
C ASP A 509 -22.41 -24.63 -7.09
N SER A 510 -23.22 -23.92 -6.27
CA SER A 510 -24.48 -24.43 -5.80
C SER A 510 -25.43 -24.72 -6.99
N ILE A 511 -26.04 -25.90 -7.01
CA ILE A 511 -26.99 -26.28 -8.06
C ILE A 511 -28.14 -25.26 -8.20
N ILE A 512 -28.44 -24.53 -7.13
CA ILE A 512 -29.48 -23.51 -7.12
C ILE A 512 -29.03 -22.27 -7.88
N LEU A 513 -27.77 -21.81 -7.68
CA LEU A 513 -27.20 -20.70 -8.43
C LEU A 513 -27.09 -21.04 -9.91
N THR A 514 -26.63 -22.23 -10.22
CA THR A 514 -26.57 -22.74 -11.61
C THR A 514 -27.95 -22.77 -12.25
N SER A 515 -28.96 -23.31 -11.56
CA SER A 515 -30.28 -23.54 -12.14
C SER A 515 -31.16 -22.32 -12.23
N LEU A 516 -31.12 -21.42 -11.22
CA LEU A 516 -32.00 -20.25 -11.12
C LEU A 516 -31.36 -18.96 -11.63
N TYR A 517 -30.04 -18.83 -11.49
CA TYR A 517 -29.31 -17.60 -11.81
C TYR A 517 -28.31 -17.75 -12.96
N GLY A 518 -28.20 -18.96 -13.53
CA GLY A 518 -27.36 -19.27 -14.67
C GLY A 518 -25.87 -19.14 -14.38
N PHE A 519 -25.44 -19.45 -13.14
CA PHE A 519 -24.02 -19.47 -12.79
C PHE A 519 -23.29 -20.62 -13.49
N ALA A 520 -21.97 -20.51 -13.59
CA ALA A 520 -21.13 -21.55 -14.18
C ALA A 520 -21.21 -22.84 -13.35
N PRO A 521 -21.49 -24.00 -13.95
CA PRO A 521 -21.70 -25.25 -13.21
C PRO A 521 -20.43 -25.74 -12.51
N SER A 522 -20.62 -26.51 -11.45
CA SER A 522 -19.51 -27.21 -10.78
C SER A 522 -18.67 -28.00 -11.78
N GLY A 523 -17.34 -27.91 -11.68
CA GLY A 523 -16.38 -28.49 -12.60
C GLY A 523 -16.14 -27.68 -13.87
N PHE A 524 -16.71 -26.50 -14.01
CA PHE A 524 -16.42 -25.60 -15.14
C PHE A 524 -14.94 -25.24 -15.19
N ALA A 525 -14.34 -25.28 -16.38
CA ALA A 525 -13.00 -24.81 -16.66
C ALA A 525 -12.99 -24.10 -18.02
N ALA A 526 -12.54 -22.87 -18.04
CA ALA A 526 -12.41 -22.08 -19.25
C ALA A 526 -11.08 -22.34 -19.96
N ALA A 527 -11.08 -22.15 -21.29
CA ALA A 527 -9.82 -22.02 -22.00
C ALA A 527 -9.07 -20.77 -21.52
N PRO A 528 -7.72 -20.78 -21.50
CA PRO A 528 -6.94 -19.62 -21.08
C PRO A 528 -7.29 -18.38 -21.89
N ILE A 529 -7.37 -17.22 -21.19
CA ILE A 529 -7.54 -15.91 -21.78
C ILE A 529 -6.17 -15.26 -21.87
N TYR A 530 -5.89 -14.57 -22.98
CA TYR A 530 -4.59 -13.98 -23.25
C TYR A 530 -4.69 -12.47 -23.40
N TYR A 531 -3.72 -11.76 -22.84
CA TYR A 531 -3.49 -10.33 -23.02
C TYR A 531 -2.02 -10.10 -23.40
N LYS A 532 -1.79 -9.18 -24.31
CA LYS A 532 -0.44 -8.72 -24.65
C LYS A 532 -0.47 -7.24 -25.03
N ASP A 533 0.57 -6.52 -24.64
CA ASP A 533 0.70 -5.10 -24.95
C ASP A 533 2.16 -4.67 -25.06
N SER A 534 2.38 -3.53 -25.69
CA SER A 534 3.67 -2.87 -25.77
C SER A 534 3.50 -1.38 -25.63
N ASN A 535 4.33 -0.78 -24.80
CA ASN A 535 4.29 0.66 -24.53
C ASN A 535 5.68 1.28 -24.67
N VAL A 536 5.70 2.54 -25.08
CA VAL A 536 6.88 3.41 -25.09
C VAL A 536 6.60 4.61 -24.20
N SER A 537 7.41 4.81 -23.16
CA SER A 537 7.28 5.88 -22.18
C SER A 537 8.47 6.83 -22.27
N PRO A 538 8.35 7.95 -23.02
CA PRO A 538 9.38 8.98 -23.07
C PRO A 538 9.31 9.92 -21.86
N GLU A 539 10.47 10.51 -21.53
CA GLU A 539 10.61 11.58 -20.55
C GLU A 539 11.67 12.57 -21.03
N VAL A 540 11.40 13.87 -20.84
CA VAL A 540 12.39 14.92 -21.06
C VAL A 540 12.28 15.96 -19.95
N SER A 541 13.42 16.45 -19.46
CA SER A 541 13.46 17.50 -18.46
C SER A 541 14.61 18.48 -18.73
N LEU A 542 14.37 19.74 -18.42
CA LEU A 542 15.33 20.83 -18.47
C LEU A 542 15.49 21.40 -17.08
N SER A 543 16.71 21.48 -16.57
CA SER A 543 17.05 22.12 -15.29
C SER A 543 17.93 23.34 -15.55
N TYR A 544 17.57 24.46 -14.90
CA TYR A 544 18.38 25.69 -14.90
C TYR A 544 18.77 26.03 -13.47
N GLN A 545 20.06 25.96 -13.17
CA GLN A 545 20.63 26.20 -11.85
C GLN A 545 21.52 27.46 -11.87
N PRO A 546 20.93 28.68 -11.77
CA PRO A 546 21.69 29.94 -11.79
C PRO A 546 22.66 30.06 -10.65
N THR A 547 22.33 29.48 -9.47
CA THR A 547 23.22 29.40 -8.31
C THR A 547 23.16 27.99 -7.71
N LYS A 548 24.08 27.63 -6.82
CA LYS A 548 24.07 26.34 -6.12
C LYS A 548 22.84 26.12 -5.23
N ASP A 549 22.15 27.20 -4.87
CA ASP A 549 21.02 27.19 -3.95
C ASP A 549 19.66 27.44 -4.63
N LEU A 550 19.63 27.56 -5.98
CA LEU A 550 18.41 27.79 -6.75
C LEU A 550 18.41 26.94 -8.02
N ASN A 551 17.37 26.15 -8.20
CA ASN A 551 17.17 25.27 -9.34
C ASN A 551 15.74 25.39 -9.86
N PHE A 552 15.56 25.80 -11.10
CA PHE A 552 14.31 25.74 -11.85
C PHE A 552 14.31 24.50 -12.74
N TYR A 553 13.17 23.86 -12.87
CA TYR A 553 13.06 22.75 -13.82
C TYR A 553 11.71 22.75 -14.52
N ALA A 554 11.69 22.15 -15.71
CA ALA A 554 10.50 21.79 -16.46
C ALA A 554 10.66 20.36 -16.94
N ALA A 555 9.60 19.57 -16.87
CA ALA A 555 9.62 18.17 -17.31
C ALA A 555 8.33 17.83 -18.05
N TYR A 556 8.46 17.05 -19.12
CA TYR A 556 7.38 16.34 -19.78
C TYR A 556 7.59 14.85 -19.59
N LYS A 557 6.53 14.12 -19.20
CA LYS A 557 6.62 12.71 -18.86
C LYS A 557 5.42 11.96 -19.38
N GLU A 558 5.65 10.71 -19.79
CA GLU A 558 4.61 9.76 -20.07
C GLU A 558 4.69 8.57 -19.11
N GLY A 559 3.54 8.13 -18.66
CA GLY A 559 3.36 7.01 -17.74
C GLY A 559 2.52 5.91 -18.35
N TYR A 560 2.70 4.72 -17.82
CA TYR A 560 2.05 3.52 -18.30
C TYR A 560 1.66 2.62 -17.13
N LYS A 561 0.41 2.14 -17.17
CA LYS A 561 -0.10 1.09 -16.30
C LYS A 561 -0.67 0.00 -17.20
N SER A 562 -0.20 -1.23 -17.01
CA SER A 562 -0.58 -2.36 -17.85
C SER A 562 -2.09 -2.62 -17.80
N GLY A 563 -2.65 -3.01 -18.93
CA GLY A 563 -3.94 -3.67 -18.97
C GLY A 563 -3.87 -5.10 -18.47
N GLY A 564 -4.94 -5.82 -18.56
CA GLY A 564 -4.96 -7.20 -18.06
C GLY A 564 -6.28 -7.90 -18.26
N ILE A 565 -6.43 -8.96 -17.50
CA ILE A 565 -7.60 -9.83 -17.48
C ILE A 565 -8.19 -9.73 -16.07
N ASP A 566 -9.49 -9.48 -16.00
CA ASP A 566 -10.18 -9.34 -14.72
C ASP A 566 -10.25 -10.66 -13.97
N ASN A 567 -9.80 -10.70 -12.71
CA ASN A 567 -9.91 -11.86 -11.84
C ASN A 567 -10.89 -11.63 -10.65
N SER A 568 -11.60 -10.52 -10.65
CA SER A 568 -12.65 -10.23 -9.66
C SER A 568 -14.03 -10.76 -10.07
N ALA A 569 -14.21 -11.15 -11.34
CA ALA A 569 -15.46 -11.65 -11.85
C ALA A 569 -15.99 -12.84 -11.02
N LEU A 570 -17.29 -12.83 -10.70
CA LEU A 570 -17.97 -13.92 -10.03
C LEU A 570 -18.24 -15.09 -11.01
N PRO A 571 -18.50 -16.33 -10.55
CA PRO A 571 -18.84 -17.44 -11.41
C PRO A 571 -20.28 -17.31 -12.00
N SER A 572 -20.67 -16.11 -12.37
CA SER A 572 -21.96 -15.76 -12.94
C SER A 572 -22.06 -16.18 -14.41
N ASN A 573 -23.22 -15.94 -15.03
CA ASN A 573 -23.45 -16.18 -16.45
C ASN A 573 -22.44 -15.48 -17.37
N ALA A 574 -21.72 -14.45 -16.87
CA ALA A 574 -20.66 -13.78 -17.60
C ALA A 574 -19.48 -14.69 -17.96
N LEU A 575 -19.24 -15.79 -17.23
CA LEU A 575 -18.17 -16.75 -17.52
C LEU A 575 -18.58 -17.88 -18.46
N ILE A 576 -19.85 -18.25 -18.53
CA ILE A 576 -20.33 -19.44 -19.28
C ILE A 576 -19.96 -19.37 -20.76
N GLY A 577 -20.01 -18.19 -21.35
CA GLY A 577 -19.63 -17.98 -22.73
C GLY A 577 -18.20 -18.42 -23.08
N LEU A 578 -17.29 -18.52 -22.09
CA LEU A 578 -15.93 -18.99 -22.31
C LEU A 578 -15.84 -20.48 -22.74
N SER A 579 -16.84 -21.29 -22.40
CA SER A 579 -16.94 -22.70 -22.82
C SER A 579 -17.98 -22.93 -23.92
N SER A 580 -18.52 -21.87 -24.52
CA SER A 580 -19.46 -22.00 -25.63
C SER A 580 -18.86 -22.79 -26.80
N PRO A 581 -19.61 -23.65 -27.48
CA PRO A 581 -19.17 -24.29 -28.73
C PRO A 581 -18.94 -23.26 -29.84
N ASP A 582 -19.59 -22.09 -29.78
CA ASP A 582 -19.41 -21.00 -30.73
C ASP A 582 -18.15 -20.19 -30.40
N ALA A 583 -17.20 -20.14 -31.36
CA ALA A 583 -15.94 -19.41 -31.23
C ALA A 583 -16.15 -17.90 -31.08
N ALA A 584 -17.19 -17.33 -31.73
CA ALA A 584 -17.49 -15.90 -31.62
C ALA A 584 -17.99 -15.55 -30.21
N VAL A 585 -18.80 -16.39 -29.60
CA VAL A 585 -19.27 -16.21 -28.21
C VAL A 585 -18.10 -16.31 -27.24
N ARG A 586 -17.21 -17.31 -27.41
CA ARG A 586 -16.00 -17.43 -26.57
C ARG A 586 -15.13 -16.18 -26.67
N ALA A 587 -14.88 -15.72 -27.90
CA ALA A 587 -14.05 -14.53 -28.11
C ALA A 587 -14.67 -13.25 -27.53
N ALA A 588 -15.99 -13.08 -27.68
CA ALA A 588 -16.72 -11.94 -27.11
C ALA A 588 -16.68 -11.95 -25.56
N THR A 589 -16.89 -13.12 -24.95
CA THR A 589 -16.84 -13.30 -23.50
C THR A 589 -15.42 -13.05 -22.96
N ALA A 590 -14.39 -13.58 -23.62
CA ALA A 590 -13.00 -13.32 -23.24
C ALA A 590 -12.65 -11.84 -23.37
N ALA A 591 -13.12 -11.17 -24.44
CA ALA A 591 -12.88 -9.75 -24.65
C ALA A 591 -13.54 -8.86 -23.58
N ALA A 592 -14.69 -9.28 -23.04
CA ALA A 592 -15.37 -8.57 -21.95
C ALA A 592 -14.61 -8.62 -20.61
N LEU A 593 -13.74 -9.60 -20.42
CA LEU A 593 -12.89 -9.74 -19.24
C LEU A 593 -11.53 -9.01 -19.38
N VAL A 594 -11.21 -8.53 -20.59
CA VAL A 594 -9.94 -7.86 -20.87
C VAL A 594 -10.13 -6.34 -20.78
N TYR A 595 -9.29 -5.68 -19.97
CA TYR A 595 -9.21 -4.23 -19.90
C TYR A 595 -7.90 -3.70 -20.50
N LYS A 596 -7.98 -2.53 -21.13
CA LYS A 596 -6.86 -1.90 -21.84
C LYS A 596 -5.88 -1.25 -20.87
N ALA A 597 -4.65 -1.05 -21.32
CA ALA A 597 -3.66 -0.25 -20.61
C ALA A 597 -4.14 1.20 -20.38
N GLU A 598 -3.77 1.72 -19.21
CA GLU A 598 -3.91 3.13 -18.85
C GLU A 598 -2.61 3.87 -19.19
N THR A 599 -2.71 5.05 -19.76
CA THR A 599 -1.57 5.91 -20.05
C THR A 599 -1.74 7.27 -19.42
N ALA A 600 -0.65 7.85 -18.97
CA ALA A 600 -0.59 9.20 -18.44
C ALA A 600 0.40 10.04 -19.25
N LYS A 601 0.08 11.30 -19.49
CA LYS A 601 1.00 12.25 -20.17
C LYS A 601 0.76 13.66 -19.68
N GLY A 602 1.82 14.44 -19.59
CA GLY A 602 1.72 15.83 -19.19
C GLY A 602 3.06 16.42 -18.74
N GLY A 603 2.99 17.54 -18.06
CA GLY A 603 4.16 18.29 -17.66
C GLY A 603 4.11 18.83 -16.23
N GLU A 604 5.28 19.17 -15.78
CA GLU A 604 5.52 19.77 -14.48
C GLU A 604 6.60 20.85 -14.60
N ILE A 605 6.38 21.98 -13.92
CA ILE A 605 7.37 23.05 -13.77
C ILE A 605 7.55 23.28 -12.27
N GLY A 606 8.81 23.41 -11.84
CA GLY A 606 9.07 23.63 -10.42
C GLY A 606 10.32 24.43 -10.14
N VAL A 607 10.41 24.87 -8.89
CA VAL A 607 11.56 25.55 -8.32
C VAL A 607 11.96 24.89 -7.02
N LYS A 608 13.25 24.71 -6.83
CA LYS A 608 13.86 24.24 -5.59
C LYS A 608 14.88 25.26 -5.13
N SER A 609 14.74 25.70 -3.88
CA SER A 609 15.50 26.85 -3.40
C SER A 609 15.92 26.70 -1.94
N GLN A 610 17.08 27.27 -1.64
CA GLN A 610 17.63 27.38 -0.28
C GLN A 610 17.98 28.84 0.01
N TRP A 611 17.59 29.32 1.18
CA TRP A 611 17.67 30.72 1.58
C TRP A 611 18.37 30.87 2.93
N PHE A 612 18.83 32.10 3.22
CA PHE A 612 19.40 32.48 4.53
C PHE A 612 20.54 31.55 4.97
N GLY A 613 21.50 31.32 4.07
CA GLY A 613 22.61 30.41 4.37
C GLY A 613 22.17 28.95 4.50
N ARG A 614 21.09 28.56 3.84
CA ARG A 614 20.48 27.19 3.87
C ARG A 614 19.75 26.86 5.17
N THR A 615 19.30 27.85 5.92
CA THR A 615 18.41 27.60 7.06
C THR A 615 16.96 27.45 6.63
N LEU A 616 16.58 27.93 5.43
CA LEU A 616 15.26 27.73 4.84
C LEU A 616 15.41 27.01 3.49
N THR A 617 14.72 25.88 3.35
CA THR A 617 14.46 25.21 2.07
C THR A 617 13.01 25.45 1.69
N LEU A 618 12.76 25.86 0.44
CA LEU A 618 11.41 26.06 -0.10
C LEU A 618 11.36 25.50 -1.51
N ASN A 619 10.49 24.52 -1.74
CA ASN A 619 10.29 23.89 -3.04
C ASN A 619 8.82 24.04 -3.46
N ALA A 620 8.59 24.36 -4.73
CA ALA A 620 7.25 24.48 -5.28
C ALA A 620 7.19 23.93 -6.69
N SER A 621 6.07 23.35 -7.06
CA SER A 621 5.81 22.88 -8.41
C SER A 621 4.34 23.05 -8.80
N ILE A 622 4.10 23.17 -10.10
CA ILE A 622 2.79 23.08 -10.72
C ILE A 622 2.80 21.96 -11.75
N TYR A 623 1.68 21.27 -11.92
CA TYR A 623 1.59 20.13 -12.82
C TYR A 623 0.24 20.06 -13.54
N ASP A 624 0.22 19.42 -14.71
CA ASP A 624 -0.97 19.07 -15.47
C ASP A 624 -0.73 17.74 -16.20
N TYR A 625 -1.45 16.68 -15.82
CA TYR A 625 -1.37 15.32 -16.36
C TYR A 625 -2.74 14.83 -16.80
N VAL A 626 -2.80 14.25 -17.99
CA VAL A 626 -4.00 13.59 -18.54
C VAL A 626 -3.81 12.09 -18.50
N PHE A 627 -4.75 11.39 -17.86
CA PHE A 627 -4.83 9.93 -17.78
C PHE A 627 -5.89 9.44 -18.75
N GLN A 628 -5.50 8.59 -19.69
CA GLN A 628 -6.40 8.00 -20.70
C GLN A 628 -6.63 6.52 -20.40
N ASN A 629 -7.83 6.04 -20.69
CA ASN A 629 -8.28 4.69 -20.37
C ASN A 629 -8.10 4.37 -18.88
N LEU A 630 -8.41 5.33 -18.00
CA LEU A 630 -8.31 5.12 -16.55
C LEU A 630 -9.00 3.82 -16.15
N GLN A 631 -8.33 2.98 -15.41
CA GLN A 631 -8.87 1.68 -15.01
C GLN A 631 -9.60 1.81 -13.69
N LEU A 632 -10.88 1.47 -13.68
CA LEU A 632 -11.72 1.41 -12.47
C LEU A 632 -12.27 0.01 -12.26
N GLN A 633 -12.45 -0.36 -11.01
CA GLN A 633 -13.24 -1.53 -10.62
C GLN A 633 -14.62 -1.08 -10.16
N ILE A 634 -15.63 -1.69 -10.75
CA ILE A 634 -17.02 -1.40 -10.47
C ILE A 634 -17.77 -2.69 -10.13
N PHE A 635 -18.87 -2.56 -9.41
CA PHE A 635 -19.81 -3.63 -9.19
C PHE A 635 -21.03 -3.40 -10.08
N ASP A 636 -21.28 -4.34 -11.00
CA ASP A 636 -22.48 -4.37 -11.82
C ASP A 636 -23.59 -5.12 -11.07
N GLY A 637 -24.56 -4.38 -10.56
CA GLY A 637 -25.68 -4.94 -9.80
C GLY A 637 -26.68 -5.75 -10.67
N VAL A 638 -26.65 -5.56 -11.99
CA VAL A 638 -27.49 -6.33 -12.93
C VAL A 638 -26.90 -7.70 -13.22
N ALA A 639 -25.60 -7.72 -13.54
CA ALA A 639 -24.86 -8.96 -13.77
C ALA A 639 -24.38 -9.61 -12.47
N VAL A 640 -24.58 -8.96 -11.33
CA VAL A 640 -24.12 -9.39 -9.99
C VAL A 640 -22.64 -9.78 -10.03
N GLN A 641 -21.79 -8.85 -10.50
CA GLN A 641 -20.36 -9.13 -10.63
C GLN A 641 -19.52 -7.88 -10.41
N PHE A 642 -18.32 -8.09 -9.89
CA PHE A 642 -17.27 -7.09 -9.99
C PHE A 642 -16.57 -7.21 -11.33
N HIS A 643 -16.23 -6.09 -11.95
CA HIS A 643 -15.40 -6.10 -13.13
C HIS A 643 -14.51 -4.87 -13.23
N THR A 644 -13.39 -5.04 -13.89
CA THR A 644 -12.46 -3.97 -14.21
C THR A 644 -12.79 -3.41 -15.59
N THR A 645 -12.92 -2.10 -15.70
CA THR A 645 -13.25 -1.41 -16.94
C THR A 645 -12.39 -0.16 -17.13
N ASN A 646 -12.39 0.37 -18.35
CA ASN A 646 -11.69 1.61 -18.67
C ASN A 646 -12.64 2.80 -18.66
N ALA A 647 -12.47 3.73 -17.74
CA ALA A 647 -13.35 4.88 -17.45
C ALA A 647 -13.01 6.14 -18.27
N GLY A 648 -12.58 5.99 -19.51
CA GLY A 648 -12.34 7.14 -20.36
C GLY A 648 -11.11 7.98 -19.95
N GLU A 649 -11.31 9.23 -19.51
CA GLU A 649 -10.20 10.18 -19.29
C GLU A 649 -10.39 10.97 -18.00
N LEU A 650 -9.30 11.14 -17.28
CA LEU A 650 -9.18 11.98 -16.10
C LEU A 650 -8.03 12.97 -16.27
N THR A 651 -8.22 14.22 -15.88
CA THR A 651 -7.13 15.20 -15.79
C THR A 651 -6.83 15.48 -14.33
N SER A 652 -5.55 15.39 -13.95
CA SER A 652 -5.05 15.79 -12.64
C SER A 652 -4.10 16.97 -12.79
N ARG A 653 -4.50 18.12 -12.26
CA ARG A 653 -3.71 19.35 -12.26
C ARG A 653 -3.64 19.95 -10.88
N GLY A 654 -2.54 20.69 -10.60
CA GLY A 654 -2.42 21.25 -9.26
C GLY A 654 -1.06 21.87 -8.98
N ALA A 655 -0.83 22.08 -7.68
CA ALA A 655 0.42 22.61 -7.17
C ALA A 655 0.82 21.89 -5.88
N ASP A 656 2.12 21.71 -5.72
CA ASP A 656 2.75 21.21 -4.49
C ASP A 656 3.74 22.25 -3.96
N LEU A 657 3.77 22.42 -2.66
CA LEU A 657 4.73 23.23 -1.93
C LEU A 657 5.24 22.42 -0.74
N ASP A 658 6.55 22.46 -0.49
CA ASP A 658 7.14 21.94 0.74
C ASP A 658 8.21 22.91 1.26
N PHE A 659 8.37 22.96 2.58
CA PHE A 659 9.37 23.79 3.22
C PHE A 659 9.96 23.12 4.47
N ARG A 660 11.21 23.51 4.78
CA ARG A 660 11.89 23.25 6.04
C ARG A 660 12.61 24.52 6.47
N TRP A 661 12.41 24.94 7.72
CA TRP A 661 12.96 26.19 8.24
C TRP A 661 13.56 26.01 9.63
N LEU A 662 14.87 26.18 9.74
CA LEU A 662 15.56 26.42 11.01
C LEU A 662 15.42 27.89 11.34
N THR A 663 14.63 28.21 12.36
CA THR A 663 14.37 29.60 12.72
C THR A 663 15.57 30.22 13.40
N PRO A 664 15.64 31.58 13.53
CA PRO A 664 16.64 32.23 14.34
C PRO A 664 16.49 32.00 15.87
N ILE A 665 15.39 31.37 16.29
CA ILE A 665 15.17 30.96 17.67
C ILE A 665 15.86 29.62 17.89
N ASP A 666 16.78 29.57 18.82
CA ASP A 666 17.52 28.36 19.13
C ASP A 666 16.58 27.19 19.43
N GLY A 667 16.85 26.07 18.82
CA GLY A 667 16.08 24.85 18.98
C GLY A 667 14.75 24.78 18.24
N LEU A 668 14.24 25.88 17.65
CA LEU A 668 12.94 25.91 16.99
C LEU A 668 13.09 25.74 15.46
N SER A 669 12.40 24.76 14.92
CA SER A 669 12.31 24.55 13.47
C SER A 669 10.88 24.25 13.05
N PHE A 670 10.56 24.61 11.80
CA PHE A 670 9.28 24.30 11.16
C PHE A 670 9.52 23.50 9.89
N PHE A 671 8.56 22.64 9.58
CA PHE A 671 8.48 21.97 8.30
C PHE A 671 7.02 21.70 7.93
N GLY A 672 6.75 21.64 6.65
CA GLY A 672 5.39 21.39 6.20
C GLY A 672 5.29 21.23 4.71
N ALA A 673 4.10 20.82 4.28
CA ALA A 673 3.75 20.69 2.88
C ALA A 673 2.30 21.10 2.64
N LEU A 674 2.04 21.65 1.47
CA LEU A 674 0.72 22.04 1.00
C LEU A 674 0.52 21.51 -0.41
N ALA A 675 -0.62 20.91 -0.67
CA ALA A 675 -1.01 20.47 -2.00
C ALA A 675 -2.38 21.04 -2.39
N TYR A 676 -2.47 21.52 -3.61
CA TYR A 676 -3.70 21.77 -4.31
C TYR A 676 -3.85 20.71 -5.41
N THR A 677 -4.99 19.99 -5.45
CA THR A 677 -5.24 18.93 -6.41
C THR A 677 -6.63 19.07 -7.02
N ASP A 678 -6.69 19.24 -8.33
CA ASP A 678 -7.91 19.18 -9.13
C ASP A 678 -7.82 17.98 -10.08
N ALA A 679 -8.31 16.83 -9.61
CA ALA A 679 -8.39 15.59 -10.38
C ALA A 679 -9.83 15.37 -10.80
N THR A 680 -10.14 15.57 -12.08
CA THR A 680 -11.52 15.62 -12.58
C THR A 680 -11.67 14.73 -13.81
N TYR A 681 -12.76 13.97 -13.89
CA TYR A 681 -13.15 13.22 -15.08
C TYR A 681 -13.54 14.15 -16.21
N THR A 682 -12.87 14.04 -17.36
CA THR A 682 -13.10 14.95 -18.50
C THR A 682 -13.98 14.35 -19.59
N LYS A 683 -14.11 13.04 -19.64
CA LYS A 683 -15.00 12.33 -20.57
C LYS A 683 -16.16 11.66 -19.83
N SER A 684 -17.29 11.53 -20.55
CA SER A 684 -18.48 10.82 -20.06
C SER A 684 -18.13 9.36 -19.83
N PHE A 685 -18.52 8.87 -18.66
CA PHE A 685 -18.45 7.48 -18.26
C PHE A 685 -19.49 7.20 -17.18
N VAL A 686 -20.34 6.22 -17.40
CA VAL A 686 -21.36 5.76 -16.47
C VAL A 686 -20.93 4.42 -15.89
N PRO A 687 -20.35 4.39 -14.67
CA PRO A 687 -19.82 3.16 -14.09
C PRO A 687 -20.92 2.16 -13.70
N ASP A 688 -22.08 2.68 -13.29
CA ASP A 688 -23.24 1.88 -12.89
C ASP A 688 -24.44 2.24 -13.77
N PRO A 689 -24.83 1.33 -14.67
CA PRO A 689 -25.97 1.57 -15.56
C PRO A 689 -27.31 1.69 -14.82
N VAL A 690 -27.43 1.17 -13.60
CA VAL A 690 -28.65 1.26 -12.79
C VAL A 690 -28.86 2.68 -12.28
N SER A 691 -27.81 3.30 -11.72
CA SER A 691 -27.87 4.69 -11.27
C SER A 691 -27.82 5.70 -12.40
N GLY A 692 -27.22 5.33 -13.53
CA GLY A 692 -27.05 6.22 -14.69
C GLY A 692 -26.16 7.44 -14.42
N ALA A 693 -25.45 7.48 -13.29
CA ALA A 693 -24.63 8.62 -12.88
C ALA A 693 -23.37 8.76 -13.74
N ASP A 694 -23.26 9.86 -14.49
CA ASP A 694 -22.10 10.17 -15.31
C ASP A 694 -21.00 10.80 -14.45
N LEU A 695 -19.77 10.29 -14.55
CA LEU A 695 -18.61 10.84 -13.85
C LEU A 695 -18.06 12.12 -14.47
N LYS A 696 -18.44 12.48 -15.70
CA LYS A 696 -17.94 13.70 -16.35
C LYS A 696 -18.15 14.95 -15.50
N GLY A 697 -17.06 15.67 -15.24
CA GLY A 697 -17.06 16.86 -14.40
C GLY A 697 -16.98 16.58 -12.89
N ARG A 698 -16.98 15.31 -12.46
CA ARG A 698 -16.79 14.94 -11.05
C ARG A 698 -15.31 14.86 -10.69
N ALA A 699 -15.00 15.22 -9.46
CA ALA A 699 -13.67 14.96 -8.91
C ALA A 699 -13.49 13.45 -8.66
N SER A 700 -12.27 12.97 -8.87
CA SER A 700 -11.83 11.62 -8.50
C SER A 700 -11.90 11.40 -6.98
N SER A 701 -12.10 10.16 -6.58
CA SER A 701 -12.11 9.78 -5.16
C SER A 701 -10.73 9.94 -4.52
N GLY A 702 -10.71 10.20 -3.20
CA GLY A 702 -9.47 10.40 -2.45
C GLY A 702 -8.66 11.63 -2.87
N ALA A 703 -9.29 12.63 -3.52
CA ALA A 703 -8.67 13.84 -4.05
C ALA A 703 -9.21 15.11 -3.36
N PRO A 704 -8.81 15.41 -2.10
CA PRO A 704 -9.14 16.69 -1.50
C PRO A 704 -8.52 17.84 -2.30
N LYS A 705 -9.30 18.91 -2.57
CA LYS A 705 -8.77 20.07 -3.32
C LYS A 705 -7.59 20.72 -2.61
N TRP A 706 -7.65 20.82 -1.30
CA TRP A 706 -6.55 21.32 -0.47
C TRP A 706 -6.24 20.29 0.61
N SER A 707 -4.99 19.98 0.73
CA SER A 707 -4.45 19.15 1.82
C SER A 707 -3.10 19.70 2.25
N GLY A 708 -2.80 19.63 3.54
CA GLY A 708 -1.54 20.16 4.03
C GLY A 708 -1.21 19.68 5.42
N ASN A 709 0.05 19.87 5.77
CA ASN A 709 0.52 19.73 7.13
C ASN A 709 1.52 20.82 7.48
N VAL A 710 1.58 21.18 8.75
CA VAL A 710 2.63 22.01 9.32
C VAL A 710 3.04 21.42 10.66
N ALA A 711 4.34 21.26 10.85
CA ALA A 711 4.90 20.79 12.09
C ALA A 711 5.94 21.77 12.64
N ALA A 712 5.93 21.91 13.97
CA ALA A 712 6.92 22.67 14.74
C ALA A 712 7.71 21.68 15.58
N ASN A 713 9.03 21.79 15.54
CA ASN A 713 9.93 21.03 16.39
C ASN A 713 10.73 21.97 17.26
N TYR A 714 10.70 21.75 18.55
CA TYR A 714 11.47 22.53 19.53
C TYR A 714 12.33 21.59 20.35
N HIS A 715 13.61 21.90 20.48
CA HIS A 715 14.50 21.20 21.38
C HIS A 715 15.15 22.16 22.35
N ALA A 716 15.27 21.75 23.60
CA ALA A 716 15.88 22.52 24.65
C ALA A 716 16.85 21.68 25.49
N PRO A 717 17.98 22.24 25.92
CA PRO A 717 18.85 21.58 26.87
C PRO A 717 18.15 21.48 28.25
N VAL A 718 18.37 20.36 28.93
CA VAL A 718 17.89 20.12 30.30
C VAL A 718 19.11 19.81 31.18
N GLY A 719 19.50 20.76 32.00
CA GLY A 719 20.78 20.68 32.69
C GLY A 719 21.95 20.68 31.72
N ASN A 720 23.02 19.94 32.04
CA ASN A 720 24.26 19.96 31.26
C ASN A 720 24.46 18.76 30.32
N SER A 721 23.53 17.80 30.29
CA SER A 721 23.76 16.53 29.60
C SER A 721 22.50 15.91 29.01
N TYR A 722 21.36 16.55 29.14
CA TYR A 722 20.08 16.07 28.64
C TYR A 722 19.45 17.07 27.70
N ARG A 723 18.65 16.55 26.79
CA ARG A 723 17.85 17.31 25.84
C ARG A 723 16.37 16.91 25.96
N PHE A 724 15.52 17.90 25.92
CA PHE A 724 14.08 17.75 25.78
C PHE A 724 13.70 18.12 24.34
N ASP A 725 12.94 17.25 23.67
CA ASP A 725 12.37 17.50 22.34
C ASP A 725 10.86 17.56 22.42
N LEU A 726 10.23 18.52 21.74
CA LEU A 726 8.79 18.66 21.58
C LEU A 726 8.47 18.88 20.10
N THR A 727 7.61 18.05 19.54
CA THR A 727 7.17 18.16 18.15
C THR A 727 5.66 18.11 18.07
N GLY A 728 5.05 19.16 17.50
CA GLY A 728 3.63 19.17 17.15
C GLY A 728 3.45 19.10 15.64
N ASN A 729 2.44 18.42 15.15
CA ASN A 729 2.07 18.33 13.73
C ASN A 729 0.57 18.54 13.57
N LEU A 730 0.18 19.53 12.80
CA LEU A 730 -1.19 19.79 12.38
C LEU A 730 -1.35 19.36 10.92
N GLN A 731 -2.31 18.51 10.65
CA GLN A 731 -2.68 18.05 9.30
C GLN A 731 -4.11 18.47 9.00
N PHE A 732 -4.40 18.86 7.75
CA PHE A 732 -5.75 19.14 7.30
C PHE A 732 -6.01 18.63 5.88
N LYS A 733 -7.27 18.32 5.59
CA LYS A 733 -7.79 17.98 4.25
C LYS A 733 -9.17 18.64 4.09
N THR A 734 -9.43 19.20 2.91
CA THR A 734 -10.81 19.62 2.54
C THR A 734 -11.65 18.41 2.18
N SER A 735 -12.95 18.60 2.01
CA SER A 735 -13.86 17.52 1.64
C SER A 735 -13.48 16.85 0.31
N TYR A 736 -13.75 15.54 0.21
CA TYR A 736 -13.48 14.75 -0.98
C TYR A 736 -14.44 13.56 -1.10
N TYR A 737 -14.62 13.04 -2.32
CA TYR A 737 -15.36 11.81 -2.57
C TYR A 737 -14.54 10.60 -2.12
N THR A 738 -15.18 9.63 -1.48
CA THR A 738 -14.52 8.44 -0.94
C THR A 738 -14.55 7.23 -1.88
N ARG A 739 -15.33 7.32 -2.98
CA ARG A 739 -15.42 6.32 -4.04
C ARG A 739 -15.82 6.94 -5.37
N ASP A 740 -15.29 6.40 -6.46
CA ASP A 740 -15.73 6.69 -7.82
C ASP A 740 -16.97 5.84 -8.18
N GLY A 741 -17.93 6.45 -8.83
CA GLY A 741 -19.07 5.74 -9.43
C GLY A 741 -20.10 5.16 -8.48
N SER A 742 -20.13 5.58 -7.23
CA SER A 742 -21.17 5.16 -6.31
C SER A 742 -22.48 5.95 -6.54
N PRO A 743 -23.67 5.30 -6.54
CA PRO A 743 -24.94 5.98 -6.51
C PRO A 743 -25.10 6.86 -5.25
N SER A 744 -24.57 6.40 -4.12
CA SER A 744 -24.45 7.16 -2.89
C SER A 744 -23.14 7.93 -2.91
N ASP A 745 -23.20 9.20 -3.25
CA ASP A 745 -22.05 10.10 -3.30
C ASP A 745 -21.56 10.44 -1.90
N TYR A 746 -20.97 9.45 -1.21
CA TYR A 746 -20.44 9.74 0.10
C TYR A 746 -19.22 10.66 -0.01
N VAL A 747 -19.34 11.80 0.66
CA VAL A 747 -18.32 12.83 0.73
C VAL A 747 -17.76 12.86 2.14
N GLN A 748 -16.47 12.56 2.30
CA GLN A 748 -15.76 12.85 3.53
C GLN A 748 -15.70 14.38 3.70
N GLY A 749 -16.26 14.89 4.77
CA GLY A 749 -16.19 16.32 5.12
C GLY A 749 -14.75 16.76 5.43
N SER A 750 -14.51 18.06 5.43
CA SER A 750 -13.20 18.62 5.81
C SER A 750 -12.79 18.15 7.21
N SER A 751 -11.52 17.84 7.37
CA SER A 751 -10.97 17.31 8.62
C SER A 751 -9.62 17.93 8.95
N ALA A 752 -9.32 18.02 10.24
CA ALA A 752 -8.00 18.35 10.75
C ALA A 752 -7.66 17.43 11.91
N THR A 753 -6.40 16.97 11.97
CA THR A 753 -5.87 16.16 13.05
C THR A 753 -4.61 16.80 13.61
N PHE A 754 -4.35 16.54 14.89
CA PHE A 754 -3.18 17.06 15.60
C PHE A 754 -2.43 15.94 16.29
N ASP A 755 -1.11 15.91 16.07
CA ASP A 755 -0.17 14.99 16.71
C ASP A 755 0.80 15.77 17.59
N LEU A 756 1.20 15.19 18.71
CA LEU A 756 2.17 15.75 19.65
C LEU A 756 3.11 14.66 20.15
N ALA A 757 4.40 14.90 20.02
CA ALA A 757 5.43 14.01 20.58
C ALA A 757 6.35 14.82 21.50
N SER A 758 6.61 14.31 22.68
CA SER A 758 7.60 14.87 23.62
C SER A 758 8.58 13.78 24.00
N SER A 759 9.86 14.09 24.07
CA SER A 759 10.87 13.13 24.52
C SER A 759 11.96 13.79 25.34
N ILE A 760 12.57 12.98 26.22
CA ILE A 760 13.75 13.35 27.00
C ILE A 760 14.81 12.26 26.90
N GLY A 761 16.05 12.64 26.77
CA GLY A 761 17.20 11.73 26.74
C GLY A 761 18.51 12.47 26.90
N PRO A 762 19.63 11.77 27.04
CA PRO A 762 20.96 12.39 27.09
C PRO A 762 21.34 12.98 25.72
N ASP A 763 22.15 14.02 25.70
CA ASP A 763 22.68 14.66 24.48
C ASP A 763 23.40 13.64 23.58
N SER A 764 23.96 12.59 24.16
CA SER A 764 24.59 11.51 23.41
C SER A 764 23.61 10.68 22.56
N GLY A 765 22.29 10.81 22.77
CA GLY A 765 21.27 10.03 22.08
C GLY A 765 21.26 8.53 22.41
N ARG A 766 21.97 8.08 23.46
CA ARG A 766 22.06 6.65 23.80
C ARG A 766 20.75 6.05 24.23
N TRP A 767 19.83 6.85 24.78
CA TRP A 767 18.47 6.44 25.07
C TRP A 767 17.54 7.64 25.02
N ALA A 768 16.25 7.38 24.83
CA ALA A 768 15.22 8.39 24.98
C ALA A 768 13.94 7.76 25.53
N LEU A 769 13.22 8.54 26.34
CA LEU A 769 11.86 8.23 26.78
C LEU A 769 10.93 9.26 26.15
N ALA A 770 9.89 8.79 25.47
CA ALA A 770 8.93 9.63 24.77
C ALA A 770 7.50 9.35 25.21
N LEU A 771 6.69 10.41 25.21
CA LEU A 771 5.22 10.35 25.26
C LEU A 771 4.71 10.91 23.94
N VAL A 772 3.92 10.12 23.23
CA VAL A 772 3.44 10.45 21.89
C VAL A 772 1.93 10.31 21.85
N GLY A 773 1.27 11.30 21.27
CA GLY A 773 -0.14 11.25 20.93
C GLY A 773 -0.33 11.55 19.45
N THR A 774 -0.96 10.65 18.73
CA THR A 774 -1.36 10.88 17.33
C THR A 774 -2.86 11.02 17.23
N ASN A 775 -3.31 11.84 16.29
CA ASN A 775 -4.73 12.17 16.12
C ASN A 775 -5.40 12.55 17.48
N LEU A 776 -4.78 13.42 18.27
CA LEU A 776 -5.29 13.87 19.57
C LEU A 776 -6.69 14.50 19.49
N THR A 777 -7.11 14.92 18.31
CA THR A 777 -8.47 15.38 18.02
C THR A 777 -9.50 14.27 17.96
N ASP A 778 -9.07 13.03 18.00
CA ASP A 778 -9.88 11.77 17.88
C ASP A 778 -10.82 11.81 16.66
N LYS A 779 -10.32 12.35 15.54
CA LYS A 779 -11.11 12.48 14.32
C LYS A 779 -10.98 11.23 13.46
N ARG A 780 -12.03 10.43 13.37
CA ARG A 780 -12.11 9.34 12.40
C ARG A 780 -12.60 9.88 11.07
N THR A 781 -11.90 9.52 10.00
CA THR A 781 -12.22 9.94 8.63
C THR A 781 -12.52 8.72 7.78
N VAL A 782 -13.37 8.89 6.79
CA VAL A 782 -13.66 7.84 5.83
C VAL A 782 -12.53 7.76 4.81
N THR A 783 -11.85 6.64 4.79
CA THR A 783 -10.74 6.39 3.86
C THR A 783 -11.22 5.86 2.51
N SER A 784 -12.29 5.06 2.54
CA SER A 784 -13.00 4.58 1.34
C SER A 784 -14.44 4.24 1.68
N SER A 785 -15.31 4.17 0.68
CA SER A 785 -16.70 3.76 0.85
C SER A 785 -17.15 2.80 -0.25
N GLY A 786 -18.23 2.09 -0.01
CA GLY A 786 -18.85 1.21 -0.99
C GLY A 786 -20.37 1.16 -0.82
N PRO A 787 -21.13 0.90 -1.90
CA PRO A 787 -22.55 0.63 -1.77
C PRO A 787 -22.75 -0.68 -1.01
N ARG A 788 -23.84 -0.79 -0.28
CA ARG A 788 -24.32 -2.10 0.17
C ARG A 788 -24.80 -2.86 -1.07
N PRO A 789 -24.32 -4.09 -1.32
CA PRO A 789 -24.82 -4.90 -2.43
C PRO A 789 -26.33 -5.15 -2.33
N PHE A 790 -26.97 -5.34 -3.47
CA PHE A 790 -28.41 -5.65 -3.59
C PHE A 790 -29.37 -4.58 -3.06
N LEU A 791 -28.88 -3.36 -2.74
CA LEU A 791 -29.76 -2.24 -2.45
C LEU A 791 -30.61 -1.90 -3.68
N PRO A 792 -31.90 -1.49 -3.48
CA PRO A 792 -32.69 -0.86 -4.54
C PRO A 792 -31.92 0.35 -5.09
N ALA A 793 -32.17 0.70 -6.35
CA ALA A 793 -31.56 1.89 -6.96
C ALA A 793 -31.85 3.20 -6.19
N SER A 794 -32.89 3.21 -5.36
CA SER A 794 -33.27 4.32 -4.47
C SER A 794 -32.56 4.28 -3.09
N GLY A 795 -31.84 3.20 -2.77
CA GLY A 795 -31.15 3.08 -1.50
C GLY A 795 -29.87 3.92 -1.46
N ASP A 796 -29.61 4.56 -0.34
CA ASP A 796 -28.44 5.44 -0.15
C ASP A 796 -27.58 5.09 1.07
N ASP A 797 -27.76 3.90 1.64
CA ASP A 797 -26.85 3.37 2.66
C ASP A 797 -25.49 3.01 2.08
N VAL A 798 -24.44 3.25 2.83
CA VAL A 798 -23.06 2.97 2.40
C VAL A 798 -22.28 2.20 3.47
N ILE A 799 -21.35 1.38 3.01
CA ILE A 799 -20.29 0.81 3.85
C ILE A 799 -19.12 1.79 3.84
N LEU A 800 -18.65 2.18 5.02
CA LEU A 800 -17.54 3.11 5.21
C LEU A 800 -16.36 2.38 5.81
N ASN A 801 -15.17 2.59 5.27
CA ASN A 801 -13.93 2.22 5.93
C ASN A 801 -13.37 3.46 6.65
N LEU A 802 -13.14 3.33 7.96
CA LEU A 802 -12.71 4.43 8.81
C LEU A 802 -11.21 4.38 9.07
N SER A 803 -10.60 5.56 9.20
CA SER A 803 -9.27 5.68 9.78
C SER A 803 -9.28 5.32 11.26
N GLU A 804 -8.12 4.98 11.81
CA GLU A 804 -7.97 4.81 13.25
C GLU A 804 -8.24 6.12 14.00
N GLY A 805 -8.69 6.01 15.26
CA GLY A 805 -8.90 7.12 16.18
C GLY A 805 -7.60 7.63 16.78
N ARG A 806 -7.73 8.30 17.94
CA ARG A 806 -6.58 8.76 18.73
C ARG A 806 -5.74 7.56 19.19
N LYS A 807 -4.42 7.76 19.20
CA LYS A 807 -3.46 6.85 19.86
C LYS A 807 -2.61 7.66 20.84
N VAL A 808 -2.38 7.10 22.02
CA VAL A 808 -1.47 7.68 23.02
C VAL A 808 -0.55 6.58 23.53
N PHE A 809 0.76 6.75 23.40
CA PHE A 809 1.71 5.73 23.82
C PHE A 809 2.97 6.29 24.47
N VAL A 810 3.56 5.50 25.32
CA VAL A 810 4.92 5.71 25.83
C VAL A 810 5.89 4.87 25.01
N GLN A 811 7.08 5.43 24.76
CA GLN A 811 8.13 4.76 24.00
C GLN A 811 9.47 4.94 24.69
N ALA A 812 10.18 3.85 24.89
CA ALA A 812 11.58 3.85 25.30
C ALA A 812 12.43 3.37 24.12
N SER A 813 13.48 4.11 23.79
CA SER A 813 14.46 3.74 22.75
C SER A 813 15.85 3.79 23.27
N PHE A 814 16.74 2.96 22.71
CA PHE A 814 18.15 2.95 23.03
C PHE A 814 19.00 2.69 21.77
N LYS A 815 20.25 3.20 21.82
CA LYS A 815 21.22 3.06 20.75
C LYS A 815 22.64 3.11 21.33
N PHE A 816 23.45 2.08 21.11
CA PHE A 816 24.81 1.94 21.63
C PHE A 816 25.82 1.59 20.53
#